data_44be1befe2d7358c6046fd0f15ec736a
#
_entry.id   44be1befe2d7358c6046fd0f15ec736a
#
_cell.length_a   1.000
_cell.length_b   1.000
_cell.length_c   1.000
_cell.angle_alpha   90.00
_cell.angle_beta   90.00
_cell.angle_gamma   90.00
#
_symmetry.space_group_name_H-M   'P 1'
#
loop_
_entity.id
_entity.type
_entity.pdbx_description
1 polymer ?
#
loop_
_entity_poly.entity_id
_entity_poly.type
_entity_poly.pdbx_seq_one_letter_code
_entity_poly.pdbx_strand_id
1 'polypeptide(L)'
;MNKAITEGLVLMPPAFVDGLNVWSTENGTVGSATYDNAVNAAFVPADQDFGGCLEILKTQTTTKVRWMGQTPILPGCYLRISTKIKVLSGSFPNVRIAGYPLNSSDNHVSGLIEVGAETVLDSYGDVIEVSAIVGTGNRGGVDMVWTPEVEYGHFGLDLTGSNGGVVRVEDFTIEDITSAFLRDMISVVDVRDYGAVGDGVTDDRAAFEAADSAANGRVVLVPNGTFRIASNLTIDSAVRFEGTVTMPDTARLALIRNFDLDTYIDAFGDEVLAFKKGVQALMNYADHDAFDMCGRRVELDGPIDVQAAVNNQTEFLVRRVIRNGQFYALDSANWDPDVVTSNGSYNAANPYQLTNVPNIANIQPGSQITGNGVGREVYVRYVNVGANSLTLSQPLYGPSPTQSYTFTRYKYILDFSGFTQINRLTISDVEFQNNGRSNTILLPPAGENFMIKDCFVIKPKHKGVTSPGRGCQDFHLDRTQFISNEQSMAATDRVSVGFNVNANDAKIRDNRFQRMGLTSVMHGDGHLFIGNHWFQGDDLANGPTVPGLVFTYENISSVITGNYIDNNTIEWTNEHDATPDFGSEYSFSGLTITGNIFRALNVASWHRFLVVKPFGSGHHLTDVHVNGNTFKALSGTIERVEGVDESFAGLDYWRCRNVTFERNSFIGVTQRTISPVSLEFDQNTDATVWTVDPSAYLPFGGNAREVVSVVTEGEIKNAAGDTVYYTPAIVPNAGTEYKYVQLRWPEPVRGKVRLSVRVDNPV
;
A
#
# COMPACT_ATOMS: atom_id res chain seq x y z
N MET A 1 5.39 -39.47 17.84
CA MET A 1 4.55 -40.59 18.30
C MET A 1 3.41 -40.01 19.13
N ASN A 2 2.21 -40.01 18.58
CA ASN A 2 1.06 -39.48 19.33
C ASN A 2 0.34 -40.58 20.12
N LYS A 3 1.09 -41.44 20.82
CA LYS A 3 0.53 -42.39 21.79
C LYS A 3 -0.30 -41.71 22.90
N ALA A 4 -0.16 -40.38 23.04
CA ALA A 4 -0.91 -39.65 24.03
C ALA A 4 -2.44 -39.57 23.78
N ILE A 5 -2.91 -39.83 22.54
CA ILE A 5 -4.35 -39.79 22.24
C ILE A 5 -5.03 -41.09 22.66
N THR A 6 -4.36 -42.23 22.49
CA THR A 6 -4.91 -43.55 22.82
C THR A 6 -4.32 -44.19 24.08
N GLU A 7 -3.40 -43.48 24.77
CA GLU A 7 -2.80 -43.92 26.02
C GLU A 7 -3.87 -44.10 27.12
N GLY A 8 -3.95 -45.32 27.67
CA GLY A 8 -4.94 -45.66 28.66
C GLY A 8 -6.27 -46.15 28.14
N LEU A 9 -6.47 -46.19 26.81
CA LEU A 9 -7.66 -46.78 26.18
C LEU A 9 -7.47 -48.26 25.94
N VAL A 10 -8.51 -49.05 26.25
CA VAL A 10 -8.56 -50.47 25.93
C VAL A 10 -9.18 -50.60 24.53
N LEU A 11 -8.35 -50.79 23.52
CA LEU A 11 -8.79 -50.91 22.13
C LEU A 11 -9.05 -52.36 21.74
N MET A 12 -8.31 -53.33 22.32
CA MET A 12 -8.40 -54.73 21.96
C MET A 12 -9.70 -55.36 22.46
N PRO A 13 -10.49 -55.97 21.57
CA PRO A 13 -11.60 -56.81 21.97
C PRO A 13 -11.11 -57.99 22.82
N PRO A 14 -11.96 -58.55 23.72
CA PRO A 14 -11.63 -59.80 24.39
C PRO A 14 -11.53 -60.95 23.40
N ALA A 15 -10.65 -61.89 23.67
CA ALA A 15 -10.53 -63.09 22.85
C ALA A 15 -11.82 -63.96 22.91
N PHE A 16 -12.11 -64.70 21.89
CA PHE A 16 -13.29 -65.58 21.87
C PHE A 16 -13.28 -66.64 22.99
N VAL A 17 -12.09 -67.02 23.50
CA VAL A 17 -11.92 -67.86 24.65
C VAL A 17 -12.51 -67.35 25.93
N ASP A 18 -12.53 -65.97 26.07
CA ASP A 18 -13.06 -65.33 27.25
C ASP A 18 -14.60 -65.29 27.31
N GLY A 19 -15.27 -65.80 26.26
CA GLY A 19 -16.70 -65.89 26.17
C GLY A 19 -17.33 -65.25 24.96
N LEU A 20 -18.42 -65.84 24.47
CA LEU A 20 -19.14 -65.32 23.29
C LEU A 20 -20.31 -64.40 23.63
N ASN A 21 -20.55 -64.12 24.90
CA ASN A 21 -21.63 -63.26 25.39
C ASN A 21 -21.43 -61.77 25.14
N VAL A 22 -20.22 -61.36 24.75
CA VAL A 22 -19.85 -60.00 24.36
C VAL A 22 -19.69 -59.81 22.85
N TRP A 23 -19.99 -60.87 22.08
CA TRP A 23 -19.94 -60.88 20.61
C TRP A 23 -21.36 -60.94 20.05
N SER A 24 -21.82 -59.89 19.41
CA SER A 24 -23.17 -59.77 18.86
C SER A 24 -23.27 -60.37 17.45
N THR A 25 -24.44 -61.00 17.20
CA THR A 25 -24.89 -61.43 15.86
C THR A 25 -25.56 -60.29 15.07
N GLU A 26 -25.68 -59.10 15.68
CA GLU A 26 -26.30 -57.91 15.14
C GLU A 26 -25.29 -56.75 15.06
N ASN A 27 -25.69 -55.54 15.45
CA ASN A 27 -24.84 -54.33 15.37
C ASN A 27 -23.93 -54.08 16.58
N GLY A 28 -24.00 -54.88 17.62
CA GLY A 28 -23.17 -54.74 18.84
C GLY A 28 -23.74 -53.84 19.89
N THR A 29 -24.92 -53.27 19.70
CA THR A 29 -25.59 -52.38 20.67
C THR A 29 -26.09 -53.14 21.89
N VAL A 30 -26.31 -52.44 22.99
CA VAL A 30 -26.82 -53.01 24.24
C VAL A 30 -28.15 -53.76 23.98
N GLY A 31 -28.23 -55.01 24.42
CA GLY A 31 -29.41 -55.87 24.23
C GLY A 31 -29.46 -56.62 22.89
N SER A 32 -28.46 -56.46 22.02
CA SER A 32 -28.35 -57.30 20.79
C SER A 32 -28.14 -58.74 21.13
N ALA A 33 -28.66 -59.63 20.25
CA ALA A 33 -28.42 -61.06 20.33
C ALA A 33 -26.92 -61.38 20.20
N THR A 34 -26.44 -62.36 20.95
CA THR A 34 -25.01 -62.72 20.99
C THR A 34 -24.74 -64.14 20.43
N TYR A 35 -23.46 -64.46 20.24
CA TYR A 35 -22.98 -65.79 19.84
C TYR A 35 -22.95 -66.74 20.99
N ASP A 36 -23.26 -66.33 22.23
CA ASP A 36 -23.40 -67.31 23.34
C ASP A 36 -24.60 -68.23 23.12
N ASN A 37 -24.30 -69.51 23.06
CA ASN A 37 -25.27 -70.58 22.76
C ASN A 37 -25.95 -70.49 21.36
N ALA A 38 -25.34 -69.76 20.39
CA ALA A 38 -25.86 -69.76 19.02
C ALA A 38 -25.78 -71.08 18.34
N VAL A 39 -26.89 -71.53 17.71
CA VAL A 39 -27.00 -72.91 17.09
C VAL A 39 -26.13 -73.07 15.84
N ASN A 40 -25.71 -71.98 15.25
CA ASN A 40 -24.90 -71.95 14.01
C ASN A 40 -23.44 -71.51 14.25
N ALA A 41 -23.01 -71.42 15.50
CA ALA A 41 -21.63 -70.99 15.83
C ALA A 41 -21.15 -71.68 17.12
N ALA A 42 -19.84 -71.83 17.20
CA ALA A 42 -19.20 -72.47 18.37
C ALA A 42 -17.76 -71.89 18.54
N PHE A 43 -17.33 -71.81 19.79
CA PHE A 43 -15.93 -71.55 20.08
C PHE A 43 -15.13 -72.83 19.88
N VAL A 44 -14.05 -72.80 19.11
CA VAL A 44 -13.08 -73.84 18.89
C VAL A 44 -11.78 -73.49 19.62
N PRO A 45 -11.42 -74.27 20.68
CA PRO A 45 -10.33 -73.91 21.57
C PRO A 45 -8.92 -74.01 20.96
N ALA A 46 -8.78 -74.81 19.88
CA ALA A 46 -7.54 -74.87 19.14
C ALA A 46 -7.81 -75.26 17.68
N ASP A 47 -7.18 -74.61 16.76
CA ASP A 47 -7.18 -74.84 15.32
C ASP A 47 -5.73 -75.02 14.84
N GLN A 48 -5.53 -75.56 13.66
CA GLN A 48 -4.20 -75.84 13.12
C GLN A 48 -3.44 -74.51 12.85
N ASP A 49 -4.14 -73.51 12.43
CA ASP A 49 -3.57 -72.19 11.98
C ASP A 49 -3.84 -71.07 12.98
N PHE A 50 -4.89 -71.22 13.82
CA PHE A 50 -5.29 -70.27 14.86
C PHE A 50 -5.10 -70.87 16.25
N GLY A 51 -5.04 -69.97 17.26
CA GLY A 51 -5.23 -70.40 18.65
C GLY A 51 -6.70 -70.84 18.88
N GLY A 52 -7.41 -70.15 19.77
CA GLY A 52 -8.87 -70.24 19.83
C GLY A 52 -9.50 -69.42 18.67
N CYS A 53 -10.65 -69.93 18.15
CA CYS A 53 -11.34 -69.24 17.08
C CYS A 53 -12.86 -69.39 17.16
N LEU A 54 -13.61 -68.54 16.47
CA LEU A 54 -15.06 -68.68 16.32
C LEU A 54 -15.38 -69.39 15.01
N GLU A 55 -15.98 -70.60 15.09
CA GLU A 55 -16.51 -71.31 13.92
C GLU A 55 -17.95 -70.87 13.69
N ILE A 56 -18.29 -70.52 12.45
CA ILE A 56 -19.61 -70.01 12.06
C ILE A 56 -20.08 -70.71 10.80
N LEU A 57 -21.29 -71.34 10.87
CA LEU A 57 -22.06 -71.71 9.68
C LEU A 57 -22.86 -70.49 9.21
N LYS A 58 -22.53 -69.97 8.02
CA LYS A 58 -23.25 -68.82 7.46
C LYS A 58 -24.66 -69.24 6.99
N THR A 59 -25.67 -68.69 7.61
CA THR A 59 -27.09 -69.01 7.35
C THR A 59 -27.92 -67.85 6.85
N GLN A 60 -27.43 -66.59 7.00
CA GLN A 60 -28.15 -65.39 6.63
C GLN A 60 -27.46 -64.67 5.47
N THR A 61 -28.17 -63.81 4.73
CA THR A 61 -27.64 -63.00 3.62
C THR A 61 -26.39 -62.24 4.05
N THR A 62 -26.44 -61.59 5.25
CA THR A 62 -25.31 -61.03 5.94
C THR A 62 -25.25 -61.57 7.36
N THR A 63 -24.19 -62.29 7.68
CA THR A 63 -23.92 -62.77 9.04
C THR A 63 -22.91 -61.81 9.67
N LYS A 64 -23.29 -61.15 10.77
CA LYS A 64 -22.50 -60.14 11.45
C LYS A 64 -21.79 -60.72 12.66
N VAL A 65 -20.56 -60.35 12.88
CA VAL A 65 -19.81 -60.52 14.13
C VAL A 65 -19.41 -59.17 14.62
N ARG A 66 -19.90 -58.72 15.78
CA ARG A 66 -19.59 -57.42 16.32
C ARG A 66 -19.21 -57.55 17.78
N TRP A 67 -18.10 -56.89 18.16
CA TRP A 67 -17.78 -56.69 19.56
C TRP A 67 -18.75 -55.66 20.16
N MET A 68 -19.33 -56.00 21.32
CA MET A 68 -20.29 -55.13 22.00
C MET A 68 -19.62 -54.03 22.84
N GLY A 69 -18.29 -54.07 22.99
CA GLY A 69 -17.56 -52.99 23.64
C GLY A 69 -17.51 -51.73 22.78
N GLN A 70 -17.33 -50.59 23.44
CA GLN A 70 -17.26 -49.26 22.81
C GLN A 70 -15.82 -48.96 22.45
N THR A 71 -15.49 -49.01 21.15
CA THR A 71 -14.17 -48.55 20.66
C THR A 71 -14.24 -47.05 20.38
N PRO A 72 -13.54 -46.20 21.14
CA PRO A 72 -13.63 -44.76 20.98
C PRO A 72 -13.05 -44.30 19.64
N ILE A 73 -13.71 -43.34 18.99
CA ILE A 73 -13.27 -42.70 17.77
C ILE A 73 -12.91 -41.26 18.09
N LEU A 74 -11.62 -40.94 18.18
CA LEU A 74 -11.11 -39.64 18.52
C LEU A 74 -10.74 -38.86 17.25
N PRO A 75 -11.06 -37.58 17.16
CA PRO A 75 -10.62 -36.76 16.04
C PRO A 75 -9.10 -36.81 15.82
N GLY A 76 -8.69 -37.08 14.58
CA GLY A 76 -7.27 -37.24 14.22
C GLY A 76 -6.67 -38.58 14.59
N CYS A 77 -7.45 -39.55 15.08
CA CYS A 77 -7.03 -40.92 15.38
C CYS A 77 -7.48 -41.89 14.27
N TYR A 78 -6.59 -42.81 13.87
CA TYR A 78 -6.82 -43.82 12.85
C TYR A 78 -6.57 -45.17 13.44
N LEU A 79 -7.61 -46.02 13.37
CA LEU A 79 -7.56 -47.38 13.91
C LEU A 79 -7.61 -48.37 12.76
N ARG A 80 -6.77 -49.38 12.79
CA ARG A 80 -6.85 -50.55 11.93
C ARG A 80 -7.53 -51.69 12.68
N ILE A 81 -8.60 -52.20 12.11
CA ILE A 81 -9.31 -53.37 12.60
C ILE A 81 -8.93 -54.52 11.66
N SER A 82 -8.46 -55.64 12.20
CA SER A 82 -8.07 -56.81 11.43
C SER A 82 -8.42 -58.11 12.13
N THR A 83 -8.60 -59.14 11.36
CA THR A 83 -8.73 -60.53 11.80
C THR A 83 -8.30 -61.47 10.67
N LYS A 84 -7.99 -62.74 10.99
CA LYS A 84 -7.79 -63.81 9.97
C LYS A 84 -8.99 -64.74 9.92
N ILE A 85 -9.27 -65.21 8.74
CA ILE A 85 -10.40 -66.06 8.42
C ILE A 85 -10.00 -67.15 7.44
N LYS A 86 -10.62 -68.36 7.57
CA LYS A 86 -10.53 -69.40 6.57
C LYS A 86 -11.88 -70.12 6.39
N VAL A 87 -12.09 -70.68 5.21
CA VAL A 87 -13.27 -71.53 4.91
C VAL A 87 -12.90 -72.97 5.10
N LEU A 88 -13.72 -73.71 5.84
CA LEU A 88 -13.52 -75.16 6.09
C LEU A 88 -14.28 -76.04 5.09
N SER A 89 -15.53 -75.62 4.81
CA SER A 89 -16.41 -76.44 3.94
C SER A 89 -17.62 -75.63 3.47
N GLY A 90 -18.37 -76.14 2.52
CA GLY A 90 -19.60 -75.58 2.03
C GLY A 90 -19.36 -74.42 1.00
N SER A 91 -20.24 -73.49 0.94
CA SER A 91 -20.13 -72.40 0.00
C SER A 91 -19.08 -71.36 0.45
N PHE A 92 -18.45 -70.65 -0.50
CA PHE A 92 -17.52 -69.58 -0.22
C PHE A 92 -18.27 -68.25 0.00
N PRO A 93 -18.27 -67.67 1.21
CA PRO A 93 -18.78 -66.38 1.45
C PRO A 93 -17.73 -65.33 1.09
N ASN A 94 -18.15 -64.06 0.95
CA ASN A 94 -17.24 -62.90 1.01
C ASN A 94 -17.17 -62.43 2.43
N VAL A 95 -16.09 -61.69 2.76
CA VAL A 95 -15.86 -61.12 4.07
C VAL A 95 -15.40 -59.65 3.96
N ARG A 96 -15.82 -58.84 4.89
CA ARG A 96 -15.35 -57.46 5.04
C ARG A 96 -15.35 -57.07 6.51
N ILE A 97 -14.41 -56.20 6.89
CA ILE A 97 -14.47 -55.54 8.19
C ILE A 97 -15.66 -54.58 8.19
N ALA A 98 -16.32 -54.46 9.33
CA ALA A 98 -17.47 -53.56 9.44
C ALA A 98 -17.56 -52.96 10.84
N GLY A 99 -18.10 -51.73 10.92
CA GLY A 99 -18.33 -51.01 12.16
C GLY A 99 -19.74 -50.45 12.24
N TYR A 100 -20.19 -50.11 13.43
CA TYR A 100 -21.47 -49.46 13.69
C TYR A 100 -21.23 -48.20 14.51
N PRO A 101 -21.30 -47.00 13.90
CA PRO A 101 -20.97 -45.73 14.54
C PRO A 101 -22.10 -45.22 15.44
N LEU A 102 -21.75 -44.75 16.62
CA LEU A 102 -22.69 -44.18 17.61
C LEU A 102 -22.15 -42.84 18.13
N ASN A 103 -23.08 -41.91 18.42
CA ASN A 103 -22.77 -40.65 19.06
C ASN A 103 -22.79 -40.74 20.60
N SER A 104 -22.51 -39.64 21.30
CA SER A 104 -22.50 -39.57 22.76
C SER A 104 -23.84 -39.87 23.45
N SER A 105 -24.93 -39.92 22.69
CA SER A 105 -26.28 -40.26 23.16
C SER A 105 -26.70 -41.69 22.77
N ASP A 106 -25.75 -42.55 22.38
CA ASP A 106 -25.94 -43.90 21.92
C ASP A 106 -26.87 -44.05 20.69
N ASN A 107 -26.99 -42.98 19.90
CA ASN A 107 -27.75 -43.02 18.66
C ASN A 107 -26.83 -43.32 17.48
N HIS A 108 -27.36 -44.11 16.53
CA HIS A 108 -26.65 -44.45 15.29
C HIS A 108 -26.43 -43.18 14.43
N VAL A 109 -25.19 -42.93 14.00
CA VAL A 109 -24.84 -41.86 13.07
C VAL A 109 -24.94 -42.44 11.66
N SER A 110 -26.05 -42.12 10.99
CA SER A 110 -26.37 -42.64 9.67
C SER A 110 -25.66 -41.92 8.53
N GLY A 111 -25.55 -42.60 7.35
CA GLY A 111 -24.96 -41.98 6.14
C GLY A 111 -23.44 -42.07 6.05
N LEU A 112 -22.79 -42.74 6.99
CA LEU A 112 -21.35 -43.01 6.97
C LEU A 112 -21.01 -44.30 6.25
N ILE A 113 -19.74 -44.46 5.82
CA ILE A 113 -19.23 -45.73 5.31
C ILE A 113 -18.93 -46.61 6.51
N GLU A 114 -19.75 -47.68 6.67
CA GLU A 114 -19.70 -48.59 7.83
C GLU A 114 -18.96 -49.88 7.55
N VAL A 115 -18.46 -50.09 6.31
CA VAL A 115 -17.83 -51.31 5.88
C VAL A 115 -16.56 -51.03 5.08
N GLY A 116 -15.55 -51.83 5.27
CA GLY A 116 -14.35 -51.89 4.47
C GLY A 116 -14.55 -52.58 3.12
N ALA A 117 -13.44 -52.73 2.39
CA ALA A 117 -13.41 -53.46 1.13
C ALA A 117 -13.82 -54.92 1.33
N GLU A 118 -14.59 -55.46 0.38
CA GLU A 118 -15.03 -56.86 0.38
C GLU A 118 -13.93 -57.76 -0.20
N THR A 119 -13.60 -58.84 0.53
CA THR A 119 -12.65 -59.86 0.13
C THR A 119 -13.40 -61.13 -0.21
N VAL A 120 -13.13 -61.67 -1.36
CA VAL A 120 -13.70 -62.96 -1.80
C VAL A 120 -12.89 -64.12 -1.20
N LEU A 121 -13.57 -65.06 -0.55
CA LEU A 121 -12.97 -66.31 -0.09
C LEU A 121 -13.24 -67.38 -1.17
N ASP A 122 -12.22 -68.00 -1.73
CA ASP A 122 -12.32 -68.88 -2.88
C ASP A 122 -11.62 -70.25 -2.70
N SER A 123 -11.01 -70.43 -1.53
CA SER A 123 -10.22 -71.69 -1.22
C SER A 123 -10.51 -72.18 0.17
N TYR A 124 -10.52 -73.52 0.33
CA TYR A 124 -10.64 -74.14 1.64
C TYR A 124 -9.30 -74.24 2.36
N GLY A 125 -9.29 -73.93 3.62
CA GLY A 125 -8.11 -73.96 4.50
C GLY A 125 -7.11 -72.79 4.36
N ASP A 126 -7.24 -72.04 3.31
CA ASP A 126 -6.36 -70.86 3.15
C ASP A 126 -6.71 -69.78 4.16
N VAL A 127 -5.70 -69.35 4.90
CA VAL A 127 -5.82 -68.23 5.90
C VAL A 127 -5.68 -66.91 5.20
N ILE A 128 -6.73 -66.10 5.24
CA ILE A 128 -6.77 -64.77 4.66
C ILE A 128 -6.89 -63.74 5.78
N GLU A 129 -6.00 -62.76 5.80
CA GLU A 129 -6.12 -61.58 6.68
C GLU A 129 -7.01 -60.55 6.02
N VAL A 130 -8.01 -60.07 6.74
CA VAL A 130 -8.89 -58.98 6.33
C VAL A 130 -8.73 -57.84 7.30
N SER A 131 -8.60 -56.62 6.75
CA SER A 131 -8.43 -55.40 7.55
C SER A 131 -9.15 -54.24 6.92
N ALA A 132 -9.49 -53.27 7.74
CA ALA A 132 -9.96 -51.94 7.30
C ALA A 132 -9.51 -50.86 8.30
N ILE A 133 -9.34 -49.65 7.77
CA ILE A 133 -8.93 -48.51 8.54
C ILE A 133 -10.13 -47.58 8.73
N VAL A 134 -10.39 -47.20 9.98
CA VAL A 134 -11.40 -46.21 10.35
C VAL A 134 -10.74 -44.95 10.92
N GLY A 135 -11.29 -43.78 10.61
CA GLY A 135 -10.81 -42.50 11.20
C GLY A 135 -11.67 -41.32 10.76
N THR A 136 -11.44 -40.17 11.37
CA THR A 136 -12.26 -38.98 11.15
C THR A 136 -11.86 -38.18 9.92
N GLY A 137 -10.72 -38.44 9.32
CA GLY A 137 -10.21 -37.68 8.16
C GLY A 137 -10.28 -38.49 6.86
N ASN A 138 -10.71 -37.86 5.78
CA ASN A 138 -10.66 -38.46 4.44
C ASN A 138 -9.22 -38.43 3.92
N ARG A 139 -8.48 -39.50 4.18
CA ARG A 139 -7.07 -39.67 3.75
C ARG A 139 -6.94 -40.94 2.89
N GLY A 140 -5.94 -40.93 2.01
CA GLY A 140 -5.64 -42.07 1.19
C GLY A 140 -5.37 -43.34 2.06
N GLY A 141 -6.11 -44.43 1.82
CA GLY A 141 -6.01 -45.68 2.58
C GLY A 141 -6.95 -45.80 3.78
N VAL A 142 -7.77 -44.78 4.07
CA VAL A 142 -8.84 -44.89 5.08
C VAL A 142 -10.11 -45.46 4.40
N ASP A 143 -10.58 -46.60 4.87
CA ASP A 143 -11.75 -47.29 4.28
C ASP A 143 -13.07 -46.76 4.81
N MET A 144 -13.14 -46.50 6.11
CA MET A 144 -14.31 -46.00 6.82
C MET A 144 -14.05 -44.63 7.37
N VAL A 145 -14.45 -43.59 6.60
CA VAL A 145 -14.33 -42.15 7.01
C VAL A 145 -15.56 -41.81 7.81
N TRP A 146 -15.37 -41.52 9.09
CA TRP A 146 -16.44 -41.12 10.01
C TRP A 146 -16.34 -39.68 10.41
N THR A 147 -17.47 -39.05 10.72
CA THR A 147 -17.52 -37.63 11.13
C THR A 147 -17.18 -37.47 12.63
N PRO A 148 -16.80 -36.27 13.08
CA PRO A 148 -16.55 -35.96 14.49
C PRO A 148 -17.78 -36.14 15.41
N GLU A 149 -18.96 -36.38 14.85
CA GLU A 149 -20.18 -36.71 15.61
C GLU A 149 -20.14 -38.10 16.23
N VAL A 150 -19.28 -38.99 15.70
CA VAL A 150 -19.14 -40.36 16.20
C VAL A 150 -18.25 -40.34 17.44
N GLU A 151 -18.79 -40.80 18.57
CA GLU A 151 -18.06 -40.94 19.82
C GLU A 151 -17.33 -42.27 19.90
N TYR A 152 -18.02 -43.35 19.45
CA TYR A 152 -17.46 -44.71 19.46
C TYR A 152 -18.12 -45.59 18.37
N GLY A 153 -17.50 -46.74 18.11
CA GLY A 153 -18.04 -47.76 17.20
C GLY A 153 -17.97 -49.15 17.76
N HIS A 154 -18.90 -50.01 17.31
CA HIS A 154 -18.84 -51.50 17.52
C HIS A 154 -18.24 -52.14 16.28
N PHE A 155 -17.07 -52.72 16.38
CA PHE A 155 -16.34 -53.29 15.24
C PHE A 155 -16.36 -54.80 15.18
N GLY A 156 -16.15 -55.33 13.99
CA GLY A 156 -16.06 -56.73 13.69
C GLY A 156 -16.08 -56.99 12.19
N LEU A 157 -16.73 -58.04 11.73
CA LEU A 157 -16.84 -58.39 10.32
C LEU A 157 -18.29 -58.69 9.89
N ASP A 158 -18.52 -58.63 8.58
CA ASP A 158 -19.68 -59.16 7.88
C ASP A 158 -19.25 -60.28 6.97
N LEU A 159 -19.97 -61.40 7.03
CA LEU A 159 -19.95 -62.47 5.99
C LEU A 159 -21.10 -62.18 5.04
N THR A 160 -20.80 -61.89 3.78
CA THR A 160 -21.79 -61.67 2.71
C THR A 160 -21.77 -62.84 1.67
N GLY A 161 -22.55 -62.71 0.60
CA GLY A 161 -22.60 -63.73 -0.45
C GLY A 161 -23.33 -65.02 -0.06
N SER A 162 -22.87 -66.15 -0.57
CA SER A 162 -23.56 -67.41 -0.49
C SER A 162 -23.66 -67.99 0.94
N ASN A 163 -24.82 -68.59 1.27
CA ASN A 163 -25.06 -69.26 2.56
C ASN A 163 -24.57 -70.76 2.49
N GLY A 164 -24.36 -71.35 3.66
CA GLY A 164 -23.95 -72.73 3.80
C GLY A 164 -22.44 -72.98 3.91
N GLY A 165 -21.65 -71.92 3.92
CA GLY A 165 -20.22 -71.99 4.20
C GLY A 165 -19.93 -72.06 5.70
N VAL A 166 -18.98 -72.89 6.08
CA VAL A 166 -18.42 -72.97 7.44
C VAL A 166 -17.08 -72.23 7.43
N VAL A 167 -16.98 -71.19 8.25
CA VAL A 167 -15.77 -70.39 8.36
C VAL A 167 -15.24 -70.40 9.79
N ARG A 168 -13.92 -70.25 9.94
CA ARG A 168 -13.27 -69.95 11.25
C ARG A 168 -12.67 -68.56 11.20
N VAL A 169 -12.95 -67.81 12.25
CA VAL A 169 -12.48 -66.43 12.44
C VAL A 169 -11.57 -66.40 13.66
N GLU A 170 -10.33 -65.90 13.49
CA GLU A 170 -9.40 -65.61 14.58
C GLU A 170 -9.85 -64.37 15.39
N ASP A 171 -9.31 -64.24 16.60
CA ASP A 171 -9.56 -63.06 17.42
C ASP A 171 -9.27 -61.76 16.67
N PHE A 172 -10.04 -60.72 16.95
CA PHE A 172 -9.86 -59.41 16.33
C PHE A 172 -8.74 -58.62 16.96
N THR A 173 -8.03 -57.86 16.12
CA THR A 173 -7.02 -56.91 16.54
C THR A 173 -7.48 -55.49 16.17
N ILE A 174 -7.43 -54.54 17.12
CA ILE A 174 -7.66 -53.14 16.87
C ILE A 174 -6.39 -52.37 17.30
N GLU A 175 -5.74 -51.71 16.33
CA GLU A 175 -4.48 -51.06 16.52
C GLU A 175 -4.59 -49.56 16.20
N ASP A 176 -3.98 -48.71 17.03
CA ASP A 176 -3.75 -47.30 16.69
C ASP A 176 -2.62 -47.20 15.67
N ILE A 177 -2.98 -46.85 14.44
CA ILE A 177 -2.05 -46.62 13.34
C ILE A 177 -1.96 -45.13 12.94
N THR A 178 -2.41 -44.25 13.81
CA THR A 178 -2.38 -42.78 13.60
C THR A 178 -1.01 -42.29 13.15
N SER A 179 0.07 -42.91 13.66
CA SER A 179 1.45 -42.58 13.27
C SER A 179 1.76 -42.79 11.79
N ALA A 180 1.03 -43.68 11.10
CA ALA A 180 1.20 -43.89 9.66
C ALA A 180 0.65 -42.71 8.81
N PHE A 181 -0.24 -41.90 9.37
CA PHE A 181 -0.84 -40.73 8.73
C PHE A 181 -0.23 -39.42 9.21
N LEU A 182 0.57 -39.43 10.27
CA LEU A 182 1.31 -38.26 10.71
C LEU A 182 2.51 -38.12 9.79
N ARG A 183 2.51 -37.06 9.01
CA ARG A 183 3.73 -36.59 8.36
C ARG A 183 4.80 -36.32 9.44
N ASP A 184 6.08 -36.17 9.03
CA ASP A 184 7.25 -35.98 9.91
C ASP A 184 7.12 -34.87 11.00
N MET A 185 5.95 -34.27 11.13
CA MET A 185 5.68 -33.17 12.05
C MET A 185 4.55 -33.52 13.02
N ILE A 186 4.95 -34.06 14.15
CA ILE A 186 4.10 -34.31 15.35
C ILE A 186 3.42 -33.02 15.87
N SER A 187 3.77 -31.83 15.32
CA SER A 187 3.35 -30.50 15.78
C SER A 187 2.29 -29.83 14.91
N VAL A 188 1.60 -30.56 14.04
CA VAL A 188 0.54 -30.00 13.17
C VAL A 188 -0.84 -30.51 13.55
N VAL A 189 -1.87 -29.70 13.24
CA VAL A 189 -3.29 -30.02 13.32
C VAL A 189 -3.87 -29.88 11.92
N ASP A 190 -4.32 -30.99 11.34
CA ASP A 190 -4.86 -30.99 9.98
C ASP A 190 -6.34 -30.61 10.00
N VAL A 191 -6.76 -29.63 9.18
CA VAL A 191 -8.16 -29.18 9.13
C VAL A 191 -9.14 -30.29 8.71
N ARG A 192 -8.67 -31.32 7.97
CA ARG A 192 -9.50 -32.49 7.59
C ARG A 192 -9.89 -33.33 8.78
N ASP A 193 -9.05 -33.39 9.81
CA ASP A 193 -9.36 -34.12 11.03
C ASP A 193 -10.53 -33.49 11.80
N TYR A 194 -10.89 -32.25 11.44
CA TYR A 194 -12.01 -31.51 12.02
C TYR A 194 -13.18 -31.34 11.04
N GLY A 195 -13.18 -32.06 9.94
CA GLY A 195 -14.29 -32.16 9.01
C GLY A 195 -14.16 -31.31 7.74
N ALA A 196 -13.01 -30.69 7.50
CA ALA A 196 -12.78 -29.99 6.24
C ALA A 196 -12.75 -30.98 5.05
N VAL A 197 -13.47 -30.64 3.98
CA VAL A 197 -13.60 -31.52 2.80
C VAL A 197 -12.57 -31.14 1.73
N GLY A 198 -12.39 -29.84 1.45
CA GLY A 198 -11.43 -29.34 0.47
C GLY A 198 -11.82 -29.63 -0.98
N ASP A 199 -13.14 -29.60 -1.28
CA ASP A 199 -13.70 -29.85 -2.61
C ASP A 199 -14.01 -28.60 -3.42
N GLY A 200 -13.75 -27.42 -2.84
CA GLY A 200 -14.04 -26.10 -3.42
C GLY A 200 -15.51 -25.68 -3.37
N VAL A 201 -16.40 -26.50 -2.83
CA VAL A 201 -17.86 -26.27 -2.79
C VAL A 201 -18.39 -26.22 -1.36
N THR A 202 -18.02 -27.17 -0.53
CA THR A 202 -18.41 -27.25 0.89
C THR A 202 -17.79 -26.10 1.66
N ASP A 203 -18.55 -25.47 2.58
CA ASP A 203 -18.02 -24.44 3.46
C ASP A 203 -17.22 -25.07 4.60
N ASP A 204 -15.91 -24.99 4.51
CA ASP A 204 -14.96 -25.59 5.45
C ASP A 204 -14.65 -24.71 6.67
N ARG A 205 -15.26 -23.53 6.79
CA ARG A 205 -14.97 -22.52 7.82
C ARG A 205 -15.01 -23.11 9.24
N ALA A 206 -16.06 -23.84 9.58
CA ALA A 206 -16.23 -24.41 10.91
C ALA A 206 -15.13 -25.41 11.27
N ALA A 207 -14.65 -26.18 10.28
CA ALA A 207 -13.55 -27.11 10.47
C ALA A 207 -12.21 -26.40 10.71
N PHE A 208 -11.96 -25.28 10.02
CA PHE A 208 -10.79 -24.43 10.27
C PHE A 208 -10.81 -23.83 11.67
N GLU A 209 -11.95 -23.28 12.14
CA GLU A 209 -12.11 -22.75 13.49
C GLU A 209 -11.90 -23.83 14.56
N ALA A 210 -12.42 -25.05 14.34
CA ALA A 210 -12.23 -26.16 15.25
C ALA A 210 -10.77 -26.63 15.30
N ALA A 211 -10.09 -26.70 14.14
CA ALA A 211 -8.67 -27.06 14.07
C ALA A 211 -7.79 -26.03 14.75
N ASP A 212 -8.07 -24.73 14.54
CA ASP A 212 -7.35 -23.62 15.19
C ASP A 212 -7.51 -23.67 16.71
N SER A 213 -8.74 -23.84 17.19
CA SER A 213 -9.04 -23.98 18.62
C SER A 213 -8.33 -25.18 19.25
N ALA A 214 -8.16 -26.27 18.50
CA ALA A 214 -7.47 -27.47 18.97
C ALA A 214 -5.94 -27.39 18.83
N ALA A 215 -5.41 -26.39 18.15
CA ALA A 215 -3.98 -26.29 17.84
C ALA A 215 -3.11 -26.20 19.09
N ASN A 216 -3.51 -25.44 20.12
CA ASN A 216 -2.77 -25.29 21.38
C ASN A 216 -1.26 -25.05 21.19
N GLY A 217 -0.91 -24.12 20.27
CA GLY A 217 0.48 -23.78 19.93
C GLY A 217 1.11 -24.63 18.81
N ARG A 218 0.41 -25.63 18.28
CA ARG A 218 0.78 -26.38 17.07
C ARG A 218 0.41 -25.55 15.82
N VAL A 219 0.92 -25.99 14.68
CA VAL A 219 0.63 -25.37 13.37
C VAL A 219 -0.65 -25.97 12.79
N VAL A 220 -1.59 -25.16 12.35
CA VAL A 220 -2.74 -25.60 11.56
C VAL A 220 -2.25 -25.93 10.14
N LEU A 221 -2.44 -27.16 9.71
CA LEU A 221 -2.11 -27.62 8.36
C LEU A 221 -3.37 -27.58 7.50
N VAL A 222 -3.27 -26.87 6.38
CA VAL A 222 -4.25 -26.91 5.28
C VAL A 222 -3.66 -27.76 4.18
N PRO A 223 -4.03 -29.08 4.08
CA PRO A 223 -3.42 -29.99 3.13
C PRO A 223 -3.90 -29.75 1.69
N ASN A 224 -3.31 -30.46 0.72
CA ASN A 224 -3.70 -30.33 -0.69
C ASN A 224 -5.22 -30.44 -0.90
N GLY A 225 -5.80 -29.47 -1.59
CA GLY A 225 -7.24 -29.34 -1.87
C GLY A 225 -7.62 -27.89 -2.09
N THR A 226 -8.88 -27.63 -2.39
CA THR A 226 -9.44 -26.28 -2.49
C THR A 226 -10.50 -26.11 -1.41
N PHE A 227 -10.24 -25.29 -0.40
CA PHE A 227 -11.10 -25.12 0.77
C PHE A 227 -11.91 -23.83 0.61
N ARG A 228 -13.24 -23.98 0.53
CA ARG A 228 -14.12 -22.82 0.44
C ARG A 228 -14.44 -22.29 1.84
N ILE A 229 -14.21 -21.02 2.06
CA ILE A 229 -14.55 -20.29 3.30
C ILE A 229 -15.58 -19.21 2.94
N ALA A 230 -16.83 -19.42 3.31
CA ALA A 230 -17.95 -18.60 2.85
C ALA A 230 -18.06 -17.24 3.53
N SER A 231 -17.38 -17.02 4.66
CA SER A 231 -17.42 -15.77 5.45
C SER A 231 -16.10 -15.51 6.16
N ASN A 232 -16.02 -14.45 6.97
CA ASN A 232 -14.78 -14.09 7.68
C ASN A 232 -14.24 -15.25 8.52
N LEU A 233 -12.93 -15.45 8.44
CA LEU A 233 -12.19 -16.43 9.24
C LEU A 233 -10.99 -15.74 9.89
N THR A 234 -10.77 -16.00 11.18
CA THR A 234 -9.54 -15.65 11.91
C THR A 234 -8.84 -16.94 12.34
N ILE A 235 -7.53 -17.00 12.14
CA ILE A 235 -6.67 -18.12 12.61
C ILE A 235 -5.65 -17.53 13.59
N ASP A 236 -5.76 -17.90 14.85
CA ASP A 236 -4.90 -17.42 15.93
C ASP A 236 -3.57 -18.17 16.00
N SER A 237 -3.55 -19.42 15.53
CA SER A 237 -2.35 -20.28 15.48
C SER A 237 -1.52 -19.98 14.23
N ALA A 238 -0.27 -20.45 14.22
CA ALA A 238 0.49 -20.49 13.00
C ALA A 238 -0.19 -21.46 11.99
N VAL A 239 -0.21 -21.08 10.71
CA VAL A 239 -0.85 -21.87 9.66
C VAL A 239 0.13 -22.19 8.54
N ARG A 240 -0.01 -23.35 7.93
CA ARG A 240 0.73 -23.74 6.73
C ARG A 240 -0.26 -24.22 5.68
N PHE A 241 -0.23 -23.55 4.54
CA PHE A 241 -1.05 -23.92 3.38
C PHE A 241 -0.24 -24.80 2.42
N GLU A 242 -0.76 -25.97 2.11
CA GLU A 242 -0.34 -26.84 1.00
C GLU A 242 -1.42 -26.91 -0.08
N GLY A 243 -2.66 -26.63 0.31
CA GLY A 243 -3.82 -26.42 -0.55
C GLY A 243 -4.23 -24.96 -0.55
N THR A 244 -5.23 -24.63 -1.36
CA THR A 244 -5.71 -23.26 -1.54
C THR A 244 -7.05 -23.00 -0.85
N VAL A 245 -7.29 -21.73 -0.53
CA VAL A 245 -8.56 -21.25 0.03
C VAL A 245 -9.29 -20.41 -1.02
N THR A 246 -10.59 -20.58 -1.14
CA THR A 246 -11.46 -19.69 -1.91
C THR A 246 -12.42 -18.95 -0.99
N MET A 247 -12.55 -17.64 -1.18
CA MET A 247 -13.40 -16.77 -0.36
C MET A 247 -14.13 -15.77 -1.24
N PRO A 248 -15.35 -15.33 -0.86
CA PRO A 248 -15.97 -14.14 -1.45
C PRO A 248 -15.06 -12.91 -1.27
N ASP A 249 -15.16 -11.93 -2.17
CA ASP A 249 -14.39 -10.67 -2.05
C ASP A 249 -14.67 -9.95 -0.74
N THR A 250 -15.91 -10.04 -0.24
CA THR A 250 -16.33 -9.44 1.02
C THR A 250 -15.84 -10.17 2.27
N ALA A 251 -15.41 -11.43 2.14
CA ALA A 251 -14.94 -12.22 3.27
C ALA A 251 -13.44 -12.02 3.51
N ARG A 252 -13.07 -11.94 4.78
CA ARG A 252 -11.71 -11.68 5.25
C ARG A 252 -11.07 -12.92 5.84
N LEU A 253 -9.84 -13.20 5.44
CA LEU A 253 -8.94 -14.11 6.14
C LEU A 253 -8.00 -13.29 7.02
N ALA A 254 -8.05 -13.45 8.34
CA ALA A 254 -7.15 -12.81 9.28
C ALA A 254 -6.21 -13.86 9.90
N LEU A 255 -4.91 -13.69 9.69
CA LEU A 255 -3.86 -14.57 10.22
C LEU A 255 -3.11 -13.84 11.33
N ILE A 256 -3.10 -14.42 12.54
CA ILE A 256 -2.45 -13.77 13.71
C ILE A 256 -0.95 -14.04 13.76
N ARG A 257 -0.49 -15.19 13.32
CA ARG A 257 0.91 -15.59 13.43
C ARG A 257 1.70 -15.44 12.14
N ASN A 258 1.06 -15.60 11.01
CA ASN A 258 1.68 -15.56 9.69
C ASN A 258 1.04 -14.44 8.85
N PHE A 259 1.16 -13.18 9.31
CA PHE A 259 0.56 -12.03 8.65
C PHE A 259 1.55 -11.41 7.65
N ASP A 260 1.79 -12.10 6.57
CA ASP A 260 2.72 -11.73 5.52
C ASP A 260 2.25 -12.20 4.13
N LEU A 261 2.80 -11.59 3.07
CA LEU A 261 2.37 -11.86 1.69
C LEU A 261 2.63 -13.30 1.25
N ASP A 262 3.75 -13.92 1.65
CA ASP A 262 4.07 -15.30 1.28
C ASP A 262 2.99 -16.26 1.75
N THR A 263 2.56 -16.13 3.00
CA THR A 263 1.49 -16.96 3.56
C THR A 263 0.15 -16.74 2.83
N TYR A 264 -0.16 -15.50 2.47
CA TYR A 264 -1.37 -15.21 1.68
C TYR A 264 -1.26 -15.74 0.24
N ILE A 265 -0.08 -15.74 -0.38
CA ILE A 265 0.14 -16.36 -1.70
C ILE A 265 -0.08 -17.86 -1.62
N ASP A 266 0.47 -18.52 -0.59
CA ASP A 266 0.23 -19.96 -0.37
C ASP A 266 -1.25 -20.25 -0.18
N ALA A 267 -1.98 -19.37 0.53
CA ALA A 267 -3.40 -19.55 0.78
C ALA A 267 -4.28 -19.37 -0.47
N PHE A 268 -3.96 -18.40 -1.35
CA PHE A 268 -4.85 -18.05 -2.47
C PHE A 268 -4.33 -18.47 -3.85
N GLY A 269 -3.06 -18.79 -3.99
CA GLY A 269 -2.42 -19.17 -5.25
C GLY A 269 -2.31 -18.07 -6.30
N ASP A 270 -2.65 -16.82 -5.94
CA ASP A 270 -2.59 -15.64 -6.80
C ASP A 270 -2.03 -14.45 -6.03
N GLU A 271 -0.98 -13.81 -6.55
CA GLU A 271 -0.24 -12.74 -5.85
C GLU A 271 -1.08 -11.47 -5.66
N VAL A 272 -1.90 -11.12 -6.64
CA VAL A 272 -2.75 -9.91 -6.59
C VAL A 272 -3.89 -10.09 -5.61
N LEU A 273 -4.55 -11.26 -5.64
CA LEU A 273 -5.59 -11.61 -4.68
C LEU A 273 -5.02 -11.71 -3.27
N ALA A 274 -3.87 -12.34 -3.11
CA ALA A 274 -3.15 -12.45 -1.83
C ALA A 274 -2.86 -11.07 -1.24
N PHE A 275 -2.31 -10.15 -2.03
CA PHE A 275 -2.08 -8.78 -1.61
C PHE A 275 -3.39 -8.06 -1.20
N LYS A 276 -4.44 -8.16 -2.02
CA LYS A 276 -5.76 -7.57 -1.71
C LYS A 276 -6.34 -8.11 -0.40
N LYS A 277 -6.25 -9.43 -0.18
CA LYS A 277 -6.73 -10.09 1.07
C LYS A 277 -5.88 -9.72 2.28
N GLY A 278 -4.57 -9.61 2.13
CA GLY A 278 -3.68 -9.12 3.19
C GLY A 278 -3.99 -7.68 3.59
N VAL A 279 -4.18 -6.78 2.62
CA VAL A 279 -4.57 -5.38 2.88
C VAL A 279 -5.98 -5.30 3.47
N GLN A 280 -6.93 -6.13 3.01
CA GLN A 280 -8.26 -6.22 3.58
C GLN A 280 -8.19 -6.60 5.07
N ALA A 281 -7.37 -7.56 5.43
CA ALA A 281 -7.15 -7.95 6.83
C ALA A 281 -6.45 -6.84 7.63
N LEU A 282 -5.40 -6.21 7.08
CA LEU A 282 -4.66 -5.12 7.70
C LEU A 282 -5.60 -3.96 8.10
N MET A 283 -6.49 -3.57 7.20
CA MET A 283 -7.40 -2.45 7.42
C MET A 283 -8.62 -2.81 8.30
N ASN A 284 -8.84 -4.08 8.58
CA ASN A 284 -9.96 -4.56 9.40
C ASN A 284 -9.54 -5.19 10.73
N TYR A 285 -8.25 -5.50 10.89
CA TYR A 285 -7.76 -6.22 12.03
C TYR A 285 -6.83 -5.34 12.89
N ALA A 286 -7.07 -5.32 14.20
CA ALA A 286 -6.39 -4.37 15.09
C ALA A 286 -5.02 -4.85 15.60
N ASP A 287 -4.74 -6.17 15.58
CA ASP A 287 -3.53 -6.72 16.22
C ASP A 287 -2.24 -6.52 15.42
N HIS A 288 -2.37 -6.30 14.09
CA HIS A 288 -1.22 -6.00 13.24
C HIS A 288 -1.21 -4.55 12.78
N ASP A 289 -0.09 -3.88 12.93
CA ASP A 289 0.12 -2.54 12.39
C ASP A 289 0.83 -2.54 11.03
N ALA A 290 1.41 -3.68 10.61
CA ALA A 290 2.17 -3.79 9.37
C ALA A 290 1.83 -5.08 8.59
N PHE A 291 1.78 -4.96 7.26
CA PHE A 291 1.76 -6.05 6.31
C PHE A 291 3.10 -6.11 5.58
N ASP A 292 3.82 -7.21 5.73
CA ASP A 292 5.13 -7.44 5.11
C ASP A 292 4.96 -8.17 3.78
N MET A 293 5.50 -7.61 2.71
CA MET A 293 5.48 -8.24 1.39
C MET A 293 6.62 -9.25 1.19
N CYS A 294 7.46 -9.51 2.19
CA CYS A 294 8.53 -10.51 2.18
C CYS A 294 9.56 -10.33 1.04
N GLY A 295 9.75 -9.13 0.54
CA GLY A 295 10.57 -8.88 -0.65
C GLY A 295 9.97 -9.42 -1.94
N ARG A 296 8.70 -9.84 -1.94
CA ARG A 296 8.02 -10.42 -3.12
C ARG A 296 7.66 -9.35 -4.13
N ARG A 297 7.64 -9.79 -5.38
CA ARG A 297 7.16 -9.03 -6.51
C ARG A 297 5.72 -9.41 -6.81
N VAL A 298 4.84 -8.40 -6.91
CA VAL A 298 3.46 -8.54 -7.33
C VAL A 298 3.34 -8.00 -8.75
N GLU A 299 3.01 -8.86 -9.71
CA GLU A 299 2.81 -8.48 -11.12
C GLU A 299 1.37 -8.06 -11.36
N LEU A 300 1.20 -6.89 -12.01
CA LEU A 300 -0.09 -6.24 -12.18
C LEU A 300 -0.39 -5.96 -13.65
N ASP A 301 -1.51 -6.39 -14.14
CA ASP A 301 -2.06 -6.04 -15.45
C ASP A 301 -3.04 -4.86 -15.42
N GLY A 302 -3.33 -4.31 -14.22
CA GLY A 302 -4.24 -3.18 -13.99
C GLY A 302 -4.17 -2.63 -12.57
N PRO A 303 -4.93 -1.56 -12.27
CA PRO A 303 -4.95 -0.89 -10.97
C PRO A 303 -5.43 -1.78 -9.83
N ILE A 304 -4.87 -1.58 -8.65
CA ILE A 304 -5.46 -2.06 -7.41
C ILE A 304 -6.29 -0.94 -6.79
N ASP A 305 -7.62 -1.06 -6.85
CA ASP A 305 -8.53 -0.26 -6.04
C ASP A 305 -8.48 -0.80 -4.61
N VAL A 306 -7.79 -0.06 -3.74
CA VAL A 306 -7.53 -0.51 -2.36
C VAL A 306 -8.81 -0.46 -1.53
N GLN A 307 -9.70 0.52 -1.75
CA GLN A 307 -10.96 0.59 -1.03
C GLN A 307 -11.89 -0.55 -1.43
N ALA A 308 -11.99 -0.87 -2.72
CA ALA A 308 -12.77 -2.01 -3.20
C ALA A 308 -12.22 -3.34 -2.64
N ALA A 309 -10.89 -3.48 -2.51
CA ALA A 309 -10.27 -4.65 -1.89
C ALA A 309 -10.62 -4.77 -0.39
N VAL A 310 -10.63 -3.65 0.34
CA VAL A 310 -11.03 -3.60 1.76
C VAL A 310 -12.54 -3.78 1.93
N ASN A 311 -13.33 -3.22 1.01
CA ASN A 311 -14.76 -3.33 0.82
C ASN A 311 -15.61 -2.60 1.88
N ASN A 312 -15.55 -3.01 3.13
CA ASN A 312 -16.50 -2.65 4.21
C ASN A 312 -16.20 -1.32 4.91
N GLN A 313 -15.10 -0.66 4.60
CA GLN A 313 -14.69 0.60 5.22
C GLN A 313 -14.40 1.65 4.17
N THR A 314 -14.85 2.87 4.40
CA THR A 314 -14.56 4.05 3.60
C THR A 314 -13.66 5.05 4.33
N GLU A 315 -13.47 4.86 5.63
CA GLU A 315 -12.58 5.67 6.48
C GLU A 315 -11.63 4.79 7.25
N PHE A 316 -10.40 5.22 7.38
CA PHE A 316 -9.40 4.53 8.16
C PHE A 316 -8.45 5.51 8.86
N LEU A 317 -8.44 5.52 10.20
CA LEU A 317 -7.79 6.56 11.01
C LEU A 317 -6.65 6.03 11.88
N VAL A 318 -6.36 4.73 11.83
CA VAL A 318 -5.35 4.08 12.66
C VAL A 318 -4.06 3.87 11.86
N ARG A 319 -2.90 3.96 12.53
CA ARG A 319 -1.62 3.71 11.87
C ARG A 319 -1.57 2.31 11.25
N ARG A 320 -1.17 2.23 9.97
CA ARG A 320 -0.87 0.98 9.25
C ARG A 320 0.34 1.16 8.35
N VAL A 321 1.02 0.05 8.08
CA VAL A 321 2.22 0.01 7.26
C VAL A 321 2.11 -1.11 6.22
N ILE A 322 2.42 -0.80 4.96
CA ILE A 322 2.68 -1.77 3.90
C ILE A 322 4.17 -1.64 3.57
N ARG A 323 4.91 -2.76 3.58
CA ARG A 323 6.36 -2.68 3.45
C ARG A 323 7.02 -3.85 2.73
N ASN A 324 8.29 -3.61 2.32
CA ASN A 324 9.25 -4.66 1.92
C ASN A 324 8.76 -5.47 0.74
N GLY A 325 8.63 -4.85 -0.44
CA GLY A 325 8.20 -5.57 -1.64
C GLY A 325 8.31 -4.77 -2.92
N GLN A 326 7.81 -5.34 -4.00
CA GLN A 326 7.83 -4.74 -5.33
C GLN A 326 6.49 -4.90 -6.03
N PHE A 327 6.04 -3.84 -6.71
CA PHE A 327 4.97 -3.89 -7.69
C PHE A 327 5.54 -3.73 -9.10
N TYR A 328 5.07 -4.53 -10.04
CA TYR A 328 5.53 -4.53 -11.41
C TYR A 328 4.36 -4.43 -12.38
N ALA A 329 4.26 -3.32 -13.11
CA ALA A 329 3.22 -3.11 -14.10
C ALA A 329 3.56 -3.86 -15.39
N LEU A 330 2.71 -4.81 -15.75
CA LEU A 330 2.73 -5.53 -17.03
C LEU A 330 2.20 -4.64 -18.15
N ASP A 331 2.46 -5.00 -19.40
CA ASP A 331 1.90 -4.33 -20.57
C ASP A 331 0.43 -4.70 -20.75
N SER A 332 -0.46 -3.74 -20.51
CA SER A 332 -1.91 -3.94 -20.58
C SER A 332 -2.64 -2.63 -20.91
N ALA A 333 -3.73 -2.72 -21.66
CA ALA A 333 -4.64 -1.62 -21.93
C ALA A 333 -5.41 -1.14 -20.67
N ASN A 334 -5.42 -1.94 -19.61
CA ASN A 334 -6.06 -1.55 -18.34
C ASN A 334 -5.37 -0.34 -17.68
N TRP A 335 -4.16 0.01 -18.13
CA TRP A 335 -3.43 1.20 -17.70
C TRP A 335 -3.78 2.48 -18.46
N ASP A 336 -4.56 2.38 -19.54
CA ASP A 336 -4.94 3.56 -20.31
C ASP A 336 -5.90 4.44 -19.50
N PRO A 337 -5.72 5.77 -19.55
CA PRO A 337 -6.57 6.68 -18.80
C PRO A 337 -7.98 6.76 -19.40
N ASP A 338 -8.98 6.95 -18.54
CA ASP A 338 -10.32 7.32 -18.98
C ASP A 338 -10.35 8.84 -19.23
N VAL A 339 -10.76 9.24 -20.43
CA VAL A 339 -10.85 10.64 -20.83
C VAL A 339 -12.29 11.02 -21.12
N VAL A 340 -12.79 12.02 -20.40
CA VAL A 340 -14.15 12.55 -20.57
C VAL A 340 -14.09 14.03 -20.87
N THR A 341 -14.76 14.47 -21.93
CA THR A 341 -14.95 15.91 -22.22
C THR A 341 -16.37 16.30 -21.83
N SER A 342 -16.52 17.40 -21.12
CA SER A 342 -17.82 17.94 -20.71
C SER A 342 -17.76 19.46 -20.57
N ASN A 343 -18.84 20.13 -20.90
CA ASN A 343 -19.04 21.51 -20.48
C ASN A 343 -19.15 21.58 -18.97
N GLY A 344 -18.82 22.72 -18.38
CA GLY A 344 -19.00 23.01 -16.99
C GLY A 344 -19.03 24.53 -16.76
N SER A 345 -19.73 24.96 -15.72
CA SER A 345 -19.82 26.36 -15.31
C SER A 345 -19.07 26.58 -13.99
N TYR A 346 -18.12 27.51 -13.99
CA TYR A 346 -17.33 27.92 -12.84
C TYR A 346 -17.79 29.28 -12.31
N ASN A 347 -17.79 29.45 -11.00
CA ASN A 347 -18.10 30.72 -10.36
C ASN A 347 -17.13 30.96 -9.19
N ALA A 348 -16.39 32.07 -9.23
CA ALA A 348 -15.43 32.45 -8.18
C ALA A 348 -16.07 32.63 -6.79
N ALA A 349 -17.39 32.88 -6.70
CA ALA A 349 -18.11 32.92 -5.42
C ALA A 349 -18.22 31.53 -4.74
N ASN A 350 -18.09 30.45 -5.53
CA ASN A 350 -18.02 29.06 -5.05
C ASN A 350 -16.75 28.39 -5.61
N PRO A 351 -15.56 28.79 -5.19
CA PRO A 351 -14.31 28.58 -5.91
C PRO A 351 -13.89 27.12 -6.10
N TYR A 352 -14.42 26.22 -5.30
CA TYR A 352 -14.14 24.77 -5.40
C TYR A 352 -15.21 24.01 -6.16
N GLN A 353 -16.19 24.69 -6.79
CA GLN A 353 -17.33 24.01 -7.41
C GLN A 353 -17.39 24.26 -8.91
N LEU A 354 -17.59 23.19 -9.68
CA LEU A 354 -17.98 23.22 -11.08
C LEU A 354 -19.40 22.66 -11.21
N THR A 355 -20.29 23.40 -11.87
CA THR A 355 -21.72 23.07 -12.03
C THR A 355 -22.09 22.88 -13.50
N ASN A 356 -23.30 22.38 -13.77
CA ASN A 356 -23.83 22.17 -15.11
C ASN A 356 -22.91 21.29 -15.97
N VAL A 357 -22.55 20.11 -15.43
CA VAL A 357 -21.65 19.15 -16.09
C VAL A 357 -22.46 18.00 -16.70
N PRO A 358 -22.81 18.05 -18.00
CA PRO A 358 -23.72 17.05 -18.62
C PRO A 358 -23.21 15.61 -18.56
N ASN A 359 -21.89 15.40 -18.67
CA ASN A 359 -21.29 14.07 -18.67
C ASN A 359 -20.84 13.62 -17.26
N ILE A 360 -21.40 14.19 -16.22
CA ILE A 360 -20.97 13.98 -14.83
C ILE A 360 -20.95 12.51 -14.41
N ALA A 361 -21.86 11.68 -14.91
CA ALA A 361 -21.94 10.25 -14.55
C ALA A 361 -20.70 9.44 -15.02
N ASN A 362 -19.95 9.97 -15.99
CA ASN A 362 -18.73 9.34 -16.51
C ASN A 362 -17.44 9.91 -15.90
N ILE A 363 -17.54 10.91 -15.02
CA ILE A 363 -16.40 11.56 -14.37
C ILE A 363 -16.21 10.94 -13.00
N GLN A 364 -15.01 10.44 -12.73
CA GLN A 364 -14.68 9.79 -11.45
C GLN A 364 -13.88 10.74 -10.53
N PRO A 365 -14.01 10.63 -9.21
CA PRO A 365 -13.08 11.25 -8.27
C PRO A 365 -11.62 10.88 -8.60
N GLY A 366 -10.70 11.85 -8.43
CA GLY A 366 -9.31 11.67 -8.83
C GLY A 366 -9.02 11.95 -10.31
N SER A 367 -10.02 12.34 -11.12
CA SER A 367 -9.78 12.82 -12.49
C SER A 367 -9.14 14.20 -12.48
N GLN A 368 -8.04 14.38 -13.22
CA GLN A 368 -7.45 15.68 -13.47
C GLN A 368 -8.34 16.48 -14.41
N ILE A 369 -8.63 17.73 -14.08
CA ILE A 369 -9.33 18.66 -14.99
C ILE A 369 -8.31 19.53 -15.72
N THR A 370 -8.54 19.75 -17.02
CA THR A 370 -7.80 20.68 -17.85
C THR A 370 -8.74 21.55 -18.68
N GLY A 371 -8.33 22.78 -18.94
CA GLY A 371 -9.10 23.76 -19.68
C GLY A 371 -8.53 25.17 -19.55
N ASN A 372 -9.16 26.15 -20.15
CA ASN A 372 -8.72 27.54 -20.01
C ASN A 372 -8.96 28.03 -18.56
N GLY A 373 -7.98 28.71 -17.97
CA GLY A 373 -8.06 29.20 -16.59
C GLY A 373 -7.97 28.12 -15.52
N VAL A 374 -7.54 26.90 -15.87
CA VAL A 374 -7.26 25.82 -14.93
C VAL A 374 -5.75 25.80 -14.65
N GLY A 375 -5.39 25.88 -13.38
CA GLY A 375 -4.01 25.73 -12.93
C GLY A 375 -3.51 24.28 -13.02
N ARG A 376 -2.23 24.08 -12.71
CA ARG A 376 -1.62 22.75 -12.70
C ARG A 376 -2.17 21.90 -11.58
N GLU A 377 -2.30 20.59 -11.82
CA GLU A 377 -2.67 19.55 -10.83
C GLU A 377 -3.97 19.84 -10.07
N VAL A 378 -4.99 20.32 -10.81
CA VAL A 378 -6.36 20.43 -10.29
C VAL A 378 -7.13 19.16 -10.57
N TYR A 379 -7.80 18.62 -9.56
CA TYR A 379 -8.48 17.31 -9.62
C TYR A 379 -9.93 17.40 -9.15
N VAL A 380 -10.75 16.48 -9.65
CA VAL A 380 -12.09 16.24 -9.12
C VAL A 380 -11.98 15.51 -7.79
N ARG A 381 -12.40 16.16 -6.71
CA ARG A 381 -12.39 15.63 -5.35
C ARG A 381 -13.64 14.79 -5.04
N TYR A 382 -14.80 15.35 -5.38
CA TYR A 382 -16.10 14.69 -5.19
C TYR A 382 -17.00 14.92 -6.39
N VAL A 383 -17.86 13.94 -6.67
CA VAL A 383 -18.87 13.97 -7.73
C VAL A 383 -20.26 13.88 -7.12
N ASN A 384 -21.12 14.87 -7.40
CA ASN A 384 -22.52 14.85 -7.02
C ASN A 384 -23.40 14.79 -8.27
N VAL A 385 -23.75 13.56 -8.68
CA VAL A 385 -24.57 13.32 -9.87
C VAL A 385 -25.95 13.96 -9.75
N GLY A 386 -26.57 13.88 -8.56
CA GLY A 386 -27.92 14.43 -8.33
C GLY A 386 -27.98 15.97 -8.43
N ALA A 387 -26.92 16.66 -8.01
CA ALA A 387 -26.80 18.11 -8.12
C ALA A 387 -26.12 18.58 -9.41
N ASN A 388 -25.71 17.67 -10.28
CA ASN A 388 -24.94 17.96 -11.48
C ASN A 388 -23.72 18.86 -11.23
N SER A 389 -22.96 18.56 -10.16
CA SER A 389 -21.85 19.38 -9.68
C SER A 389 -20.64 18.54 -9.26
N LEU A 390 -19.44 19.09 -9.49
CA LEU A 390 -18.16 18.53 -9.06
C LEU A 390 -17.55 19.44 -8.00
N THR A 391 -16.87 18.86 -7.02
CA THR A 391 -15.98 19.59 -6.12
C THR A 391 -14.55 19.38 -6.59
N LEU A 392 -13.83 20.47 -6.80
CA LEU A 392 -12.43 20.48 -7.23
C LEU A 392 -11.47 20.51 -6.04
N SER A 393 -10.23 20.06 -6.28
CA SER A 393 -9.15 20.15 -5.28
C SER A 393 -8.72 21.59 -5.03
N GLN A 394 -8.74 22.41 -6.08
CA GLN A 394 -8.31 23.81 -6.07
C GLN A 394 -9.25 24.68 -6.91
N PRO A 395 -9.31 26.01 -6.63
CA PRO A 395 -9.97 26.97 -7.47
C PRO A 395 -9.35 27.10 -8.86
N LEU A 396 -10.10 27.67 -9.80
CA LEU A 396 -9.63 28.04 -11.14
C LEU A 396 -9.38 29.54 -11.16
N TYR A 397 -8.39 30.00 -11.93
CA TYR A 397 -8.07 31.42 -12.03
C TYR A 397 -8.71 32.15 -13.21
N GLY A 398 -9.34 31.41 -14.10
CA GLY A 398 -9.93 31.98 -15.31
C GLY A 398 -11.35 32.51 -15.10
N PRO A 399 -11.71 33.59 -15.81
CA PRO A 399 -13.03 34.22 -15.65
C PRO A 399 -14.14 33.53 -16.44
N SER A 400 -13.87 32.44 -17.15
CA SER A 400 -14.85 31.83 -18.07
C SER A 400 -15.98 31.15 -17.31
N PRO A 401 -17.20 31.66 -17.35
CA PRO A 401 -18.32 31.09 -16.58
C PRO A 401 -18.76 29.73 -17.10
N THR A 402 -18.61 29.45 -18.38
CA THR A 402 -18.96 28.15 -18.98
C THR A 402 -18.04 27.85 -20.16
N GLN A 403 -17.42 26.68 -20.12
CA GLN A 403 -16.55 26.19 -21.18
C GLN A 403 -16.50 24.67 -21.20
N SER A 404 -15.83 24.12 -22.22
CA SER A 404 -15.50 22.70 -22.30
C SER A 404 -14.24 22.42 -21.48
N TYR A 405 -14.32 21.41 -20.61
CA TYR A 405 -13.21 20.87 -19.84
C TYR A 405 -12.94 19.44 -20.23
N THR A 406 -11.68 19.03 -20.13
CA THR A 406 -11.27 17.62 -20.26
C THR A 406 -10.93 17.07 -18.89
N PHE A 407 -11.49 15.90 -18.59
CA PHE A 407 -11.28 15.16 -17.35
C PHE A 407 -10.54 13.88 -17.68
N THR A 408 -9.34 13.72 -17.10
CA THR A 408 -8.49 12.54 -17.34
C THR A 408 -8.32 11.76 -16.04
N ARG A 409 -8.88 10.56 -16.00
CA ARG A 409 -8.71 9.64 -14.87
C ARG A 409 -7.55 8.69 -15.15
N TYR A 410 -6.38 9.03 -14.62
CA TYR A 410 -5.20 8.18 -14.72
C TYR A 410 -5.36 6.90 -13.90
N LYS A 411 -4.65 5.85 -14.29
CA LYS A 411 -4.64 4.54 -13.62
C LYS A 411 -3.37 4.39 -12.79
N TYR A 412 -3.54 4.01 -11.51
CA TYR A 412 -2.46 3.94 -10.52
C TYR A 412 -2.27 2.51 -10.03
N ILE A 413 -1.03 2.14 -9.69
CA ILE A 413 -0.74 0.85 -9.06
C ILE A 413 -1.58 0.69 -7.79
N LEU A 414 -1.51 1.69 -6.89
CA LEU A 414 -2.35 1.73 -5.69
C LEU A 414 -3.29 2.94 -5.75
N ASP A 415 -4.57 2.66 -5.78
CA ASP A 415 -5.62 3.66 -5.83
C ASP A 415 -6.38 3.69 -4.50
N PHE A 416 -6.17 4.75 -3.72
CA PHE A 416 -6.86 4.98 -2.43
C PHE A 416 -8.05 5.93 -2.55
N SER A 417 -8.39 6.41 -3.74
CA SER A 417 -9.42 7.46 -3.93
C SER A 417 -10.85 7.00 -3.60
N GLY A 418 -11.09 5.69 -3.49
CA GLY A 418 -12.35 5.14 -3.02
C GLY A 418 -12.62 5.35 -1.53
N PHE A 419 -11.56 5.58 -0.73
CA PHE A 419 -11.74 6.00 0.66
C PHE A 419 -12.15 7.47 0.73
N THR A 420 -13.00 7.81 1.68
CA THR A 420 -13.31 9.21 2.00
C THR A 420 -12.18 9.86 2.80
N GLN A 421 -11.52 9.08 3.69
CA GLN A 421 -10.41 9.54 4.51
C GLN A 421 -9.48 8.40 4.93
N ILE A 422 -8.16 8.65 4.85
CA ILE A 422 -7.14 7.78 5.45
C ILE A 422 -6.15 8.64 6.25
N ASN A 423 -5.88 8.24 7.50
CA ASN A 423 -4.84 8.84 8.32
C ASN A 423 -3.73 7.82 8.62
N ARG A 424 -2.48 8.31 8.74
CA ARG A 424 -1.33 7.57 9.27
C ARG A 424 -0.99 6.27 8.52
N LEU A 425 -1.28 6.19 7.21
CA LEU A 425 -0.82 5.08 6.38
C LEU A 425 0.63 5.33 5.95
N THR A 426 1.46 4.31 6.12
CA THR A 426 2.85 4.33 5.67
C THR A 426 3.09 3.27 4.61
N ILE A 427 3.72 3.66 3.50
CA ILE A 427 4.31 2.74 2.53
C ILE A 427 5.82 2.88 2.67
N SER A 428 6.52 1.78 2.95
CA SER A 428 7.97 1.82 3.19
C SER A 428 8.71 0.66 2.57
N ASP A 429 9.91 0.94 2.04
CA ASP A 429 10.77 -0.09 1.43
C ASP A 429 10.03 -0.86 0.33
N VAL A 430 9.37 -0.11 -0.57
CA VAL A 430 8.62 -0.66 -1.70
C VAL A 430 9.15 -0.08 -3.00
N GLU A 431 9.40 -0.94 -3.97
CA GLU A 431 9.75 -0.55 -5.32
C GLU A 431 8.53 -0.63 -6.25
N PHE A 432 8.23 0.49 -6.91
CA PHE A 432 7.18 0.59 -7.91
C PHE A 432 7.78 0.62 -9.31
N GLN A 433 7.80 -0.52 -9.98
CA GLN A 433 8.22 -0.66 -11.39
C GLN A 433 7.02 -0.35 -12.31
N ASN A 434 6.82 0.94 -12.57
CA ASN A 434 5.70 1.42 -13.42
C ASN A 434 5.90 1.14 -14.91
N ASN A 435 7.17 0.96 -15.35
CA ASN A 435 7.56 0.58 -16.71
C ASN A 435 7.05 1.51 -17.84
N GLY A 436 6.72 2.77 -17.54
CA GLY A 436 6.08 3.70 -18.49
C GLY A 436 4.64 3.32 -18.83
N ARG A 437 4.01 2.44 -18.05
CA ARG A 437 2.63 1.95 -18.27
C ARG A 437 1.65 2.55 -17.29
N SER A 438 1.92 2.39 -16.00
CA SER A 438 1.08 2.84 -14.90
C SER A 438 1.54 4.16 -14.30
N ASN A 439 0.71 4.75 -13.44
CA ASN A 439 1.10 5.74 -12.45
C ASN A 439 1.21 5.05 -11.08
N THR A 440 1.79 5.73 -10.07
CA THR A 440 2.20 5.00 -8.87
C THR A 440 1.13 4.96 -7.80
N ILE A 441 0.80 6.09 -7.19
CA ILE A 441 -0.13 6.15 -6.05
C ILE A 441 -1.12 7.30 -6.24
N LEU A 442 -2.41 7.00 -6.07
CA LEU A 442 -3.46 8.01 -5.92
C LEU A 442 -3.92 8.03 -4.46
N LEU A 443 -3.74 9.17 -3.79
CA LEU A 443 -4.12 9.39 -2.40
C LEU A 443 -5.64 9.51 -2.24
N PRO A 444 -6.19 9.33 -1.03
CA PRO A 444 -7.59 9.60 -0.75
C PRO A 444 -7.90 11.11 -0.84
N PRO A 445 -9.16 11.50 -1.00
CA PRO A 445 -9.57 12.91 -1.08
C PRO A 445 -9.44 13.69 0.24
N ALA A 446 -9.34 12.99 1.37
CA ALA A 446 -9.06 13.58 2.68
C ALA A 446 -8.18 12.64 3.52
N GLY A 447 -7.52 13.20 4.53
CA GLY A 447 -6.65 12.46 5.44
C GLY A 447 -5.46 13.28 5.88
N GLU A 448 -4.66 12.72 6.77
CA GLU A 448 -3.47 13.34 7.30
C GLU A 448 -2.37 12.30 7.56
N ASN A 449 -1.12 12.74 7.49
CA ASN A 449 0.05 11.95 7.84
C ASN A 449 0.19 10.66 6.98
N PHE A 450 -0.04 10.80 5.67
CA PHE A 450 0.31 9.74 4.72
C PHE A 450 1.82 9.79 4.49
N MET A 451 2.49 8.66 4.64
CA MET A 451 3.95 8.58 4.58
C MET A 451 4.41 7.64 3.47
N ILE A 452 5.37 8.09 2.66
CA ILE A 452 6.12 7.26 1.70
C ILE A 452 7.59 7.40 2.04
N LYS A 453 8.25 6.30 2.36
CA LYS A 453 9.65 6.35 2.77
C LYS A 453 10.45 5.15 2.27
N ASP A 454 11.74 5.38 1.99
CA ASP A 454 12.67 4.33 1.54
C ASP A 454 12.18 3.59 0.27
N CYS A 455 11.43 4.29 -0.61
CA CYS A 455 10.80 3.71 -1.78
C CYS A 455 11.51 4.07 -3.09
N PHE A 456 11.18 3.31 -4.16
CA PHE A 456 11.61 3.60 -5.52
C PHE A 456 10.39 3.74 -6.42
N VAL A 457 10.26 4.87 -7.11
CA VAL A 457 9.24 5.15 -8.13
C VAL A 457 9.92 5.17 -9.49
N ILE A 458 9.85 4.05 -10.20
CA ILE A 458 10.59 3.82 -11.42
C ILE A 458 9.69 3.97 -12.63
N LYS A 459 10.00 4.94 -13.50
CA LYS A 459 9.36 5.18 -14.79
C LYS A 459 7.82 5.26 -14.72
N PRO A 460 7.24 6.13 -13.87
CA PRO A 460 5.81 6.38 -13.92
C PRO A 460 5.44 6.96 -15.30
N LYS A 461 4.26 6.61 -15.83
CA LYS A 461 3.81 7.08 -17.17
C LYS A 461 3.61 8.60 -17.17
N HIS A 462 2.84 9.11 -16.20
CA HIS A 462 2.56 10.54 -16.06
C HIS A 462 2.69 11.03 -14.62
N LYS A 463 2.32 10.23 -13.61
CA LYS A 463 2.20 10.64 -12.22
C LYS A 463 2.91 9.68 -11.28
N GLY A 464 3.73 10.24 -10.38
CA GLY A 464 4.25 9.48 -9.24
C GLY A 464 3.18 9.39 -8.16
N VAL A 465 3.12 10.38 -7.26
CA VAL A 465 2.11 10.43 -6.19
C VAL A 465 1.13 11.58 -6.46
N THR A 466 -0.15 11.24 -6.55
CA THR A 466 -1.20 12.23 -6.82
C THR A 466 -2.10 12.41 -5.62
N SER A 467 -2.28 13.66 -5.18
CA SER A 467 -3.29 14.04 -4.19
C SER A 467 -4.47 14.71 -4.89
N PRO A 468 -5.64 14.08 -4.94
CA PRO A 468 -6.83 14.66 -5.55
C PRO A 468 -7.60 15.59 -4.60
N GLY A 469 -7.07 15.85 -3.41
CA GLY A 469 -7.68 16.67 -2.38
C GLY A 469 -6.75 16.86 -1.18
N ARG A 470 -7.29 16.88 0.02
CA ARG A 470 -6.53 17.14 1.26
C ARG A 470 -5.99 15.87 1.94
N GLY A 471 -5.96 14.73 1.25
CA GLY A 471 -5.37 13.49 1.77
C GLY A 471 -3.85 13.55 1.98
N CYS A 472 -3.23 14.64 1.57
CA CYS A 472 -1.81 14.95 1.73
C CYS A 472 -1.52 15.95 2.88
N GLN A 473 -2.46 16.21 3.78
CA GLN A 473 -2.17 17.01 4.98
C GLN A 473 -1.07 16.33 5.81
N ASP A 474 -0.02 17.09 6.20
CA ASP A 474 1.17 16.54 6.86
C ASP A 474 1.78 15.33 6.09
N PHE A 475 1.88 15.46 4.77
CA PHE A 475 2.44 14.42 3.90
C PHE A 475 3.95 14.29 4.13
N HIS A 476 4.42 13.06 4.31
CA HIS A 476 5.85 12.78 4.44
C HIS A 476 6.36 11.99 3.23
N LEU A 477 7.38 12.52 2.58
CA LEU A 477 8.10 11.86 1.50
C LEU A 477 9.58 11.84 1.85
N ASP A 478 10.08 10.68 2.26
CA ASP A 478 11.41 10.54 2.83
C ASP A 478 12.25 9.50 2.07
N ARG A 479 13.52 9.79 1.76
CA ARG A 479 14.51 8.88 1.16
C ARG A 479 13.99 8.06 -0.01
N THR A 480 13.12 8.67 -0.83
CA THR A 480 12.48 8.03 -1.98
C THR A 480 13.13 8.53 -3.27
N GLN A 481 13.31 7.62 -4.24
CA GLN A 481 13.87 7.94 -5.54
C GLN A 481 12.80 7.92 -6.62
N PHE A 482 12.73 9.00 -7.39
CA PHE A 482 11.87 9.12 -8.56
C PHE A 482 12.74 9.14 -9.82
N ILE A 483 12.56 8.17 -10.70
CA ILE A 483 13.26 8.05 -11.96
C ILE A 483 12.24 8.12 -13.09
N SER A 484 12.30 9.19 -13.88
CA SER A 484 11.34 9.44 -14.96
C SER A 484 11.42 8.43 -16.09
N ASN A 485 10.29 8.16 -16.73
CA ASN A 485 10.20 7.47 -18.02
C ASN A 485 10.68 8.35 -19.20
N GLU A 486 10.77 9.67 -18.99
CA GLU A 486 11.01 10.70 -20.01
C GLU A 486 12.47 11.15 -20.06
N GLN A 487 13.44 10.35 -19.56
CA GLN A 487 14.84 10.75 -19.41
C GLN A 487 15.52 11.16 -20.71
N SER A 488 15.12 10.57 -21.85
CA SER A 488 15.65 10.87 -23.18
C SER A 488 14.96 12.06 -23.86
N MET A 489 13.87 12.58 -23.30
CA MET A 489 13.12 13.69 -23.87
C MET A 489 13.74 15.04 -23.46
N ALA A 490 13.59 16.05 -24.33
CA ALA A 490 13.89 17.43 -23.95
C ALA A 490 13.06 17.84 -22.72
N ALA A 491 13.61 18.68 -21.86
CA ALA A 491 12.93 19.08 -20.61
C ALA A 491 11.57 19.72 -20.87
N THR A 492 11.43 20.47 -21.96
CA THR A 492 10.17 21.10 -22.40
C THR A 492 9.08 20.13 -22.84
N ASP A 493 9.45 18.93 -23.23
CA ASP A 493 8.51 17.94 -23.80
C ASP A 493 8.03 16.94 -22.73
N ARG A 494 8.62 17.00 -21.54
CA ARG A 494 8.25 16.14 -20.41
C ARG A 494 6.96 16.61 -19.77
N VAL A 495 6.09 15.67 -19.45
CA VAL A 495 4.77 15.92 -18.82
C VAL A 495 4.60 15.22 -17.47
N SER A 496 5.57 14.42 -17.06
CA SER A 496 5.50 13.68 -15.81
C SER A 496 5.59 14.60 -14.59
N VAL A 497 4.84 14.25 -13.54
CA VAL A 497 4.84 14.95 -12.25
C VAL A 497 5.24 13.96 -11.16
N GLY A 498 6.26 14.30 -10.37
CA GLY A 498 6.71 13.45 -9.28
C GLY A 498 5.63 13.31 -8.20
N PHE A 499 5.15 14.42 -7.69
CA PHE A 499 4.04 14.45 -6.74
C PHE A 499 3.34 15.83 -6.72
N ASN A 500 2.12 15.88 -6.16
CA ASN A 500 1.44 17.13 -5.85
C ASN A 500 0.88 17.12 -4.42
N VAL A 501 0.75 18.30 -3.84
CA VAL A 501 0.20 18.54 -2.51
C VAL A 501 -0.86 19.64 -2.60
N ASN A 502 -2.02 19.39 -1.97
CA ASN A 502 -3.16 20.30 -1.92
C ASN A 502 -3.55 20.68 -0.47
N ALA A 503 -2.61 20.55 0.48
CA ALA A 503 -2.81 20.82 1.90
C ALA A 503 -1.48 21.29 2.53
N ASN A 504 -1.45 21.50 3.83
CA ASN A 504 -0.32 22.09 4.55
C ASN A 504 0.66 21.05 5.11
N ASP A 505 1.80 21.52 5.62
CA ASP A 505 2.75 20.84 6.50
C ASP A 505 3.51 19.67 5.84
N ALA A 506 3.60 19.60 4.51
CA ALA A 506 4.33 18.54 3.83
C ALA A 506 5.84 18.57 4.14
N LYS A 507 6.41 17.41 4.45
CA LYS A 507 7.83 17.21 4.76
C LYS A 507 8.48 16.33 3.69
N ILE A 508 9.35 16.93 2.89
CA ILE A 508 9.99 16.32 1.73
C ILE A 508 11.49 16.26 2.01
N ARG A 509 12.01 15.05 2.36
CA ARG A 509 13.36 14.91 2.92
C ARG A 509 14.17 13.84 2.23
N ASP A 510 15.43 14.18 1.90
CA ASP A 510 16.46 13.23 1.41
C ASP A 510 16.04 12.43 0.17
N ASN A 511 15.18 13.02 -0.68
CA ASN A 511 14.70 12.37 -1.89
C ASN A 511 15.59 12.68 -3.09
N ARG A 512 15.48 11.84 -4.11
CA ARG A 512 16.12 12.08 -5.40
C ARG A 512 15.07 12.08 -6.52
N PHE A 513 15.04 13.16 -7.32
CA PHE A 513 14.17 13.29 -8.48
C PHE A 513 15.03 13.42 -9.74
N GLN A 514 14.81 12.53 -10.69
CA GLN A 514 15.62 12.47 -11.91
C GLN A 514 14.75 12.66 -13.16
N ARG A 515 14.95 13.79 -13.82
CA ARG A 515 14.38 14.15 -15.13
C ARG A 515 12.84 14.01 -15.20
N MET A 516 12.14 14.37 -14.13
CA MET A 516 10.67 14.55 -14.16
C MET A 516 10.31 15.79 -14.98
N GLY A 517 9.13 15.86 -15.55
CA GLY A 517 8.59 17.10 -16.16
C GLY A 517 8.42 18.18 -15.09
N LEU A 518 7.72 17.88 -14.01
CA LEU A 518 7.68 18.64 -12.77
C LEU A 518 8.11 17.73 -11.61
N THR A 519 8.96 18.23 -10.72
CA THR A 519 9.28 17.52 -9.48
C THR A 519 8.05 17.51 -8.58
N SER A 520 7.44 18.69 -8.36
CA SER A 520 6.23 18.80 -7.55
C SER A 520 5.43 20.07 -7.83
N VAL A 521 4.13 20.00 -7.53
CA VAL A 521 3.21 21.13 -7.45
C VAL A 521 2.65 21.20 -6.04
N MET A 522 2.91 22.33 -5.34
CA MET A 522 2.65 22.49 -3.91
C MET A 522 1.66 23.60 -3.67
N HIS A 523 0.52 23.29 -3.07
CA HIS A 523 -0.44 24.26 -2.59
C HIS A 523 -0.60 24.15 -1.08
N GLY A 524 -0.71 25.27 -0.39
CA GLY A 524 -0.77 25.37 1.07
C GLY A 524 0.50 25.96 1.66
N ASP A 525 0.64 25.88 2.97
CA ASP A 525 1.72 26.48 3.74
C ASP A 525 2.46 25.47 4.64
N GLY A 526 3.54 25.90 5.28
CA GLY A 526 4.29 25.08 6.24
C GLY A 526 5.12 23.95 5.61
N HIS A 527 5.42 24.01 4.33
CA HIS A 527 6.18 22.96 3.65
C HIS A 527 7.66 23.01 3.97
N LEU A 528 8.28 21.84 4.10
CA LEU A 528 9.67 21.68 4.44
C LEU A 528 10.39 20.79 3.44
N PHE A 529 11.38 21.35 2.72
CA PHE A 529 12.23 20.64 1.77
C PHE A 529 13.67 20.60 2.30
N ILE A 530 14.16 19.40 2.66
CA ILE A 530 15.49 19.23 3.26
C ILE A 530 16.27 18.13 2.55
N GLY A 531 17.52 18.39 2.18
CA GLY A 531 18.47 17.36 1.74
C GLY A 531 18.13 16.68 0.43
N ASN A 532 17.19 17.21 -0.35
CA ASN A 532 16.78 16.59 -1.60
C ASN A 532 17.76 16.88 -2.74
N HIS A 533 17.78 16.02 -3.74
CA HIS A 533 18.48 16.21 -4.99
C HIS A 533 17.50 16.22 -6.17
N TRP A 534 17.38 17.36 -6.83
CA TRP A 534 16.57 17.55 -8.03
C TRP A 534 17.46 17.70 -9.26
N PHE A 535 17.24 16.89 -10.29
CA PHE A 535 17.90 17.02 -11.57
C PHE A 535 16.90 17.04 -12.71
N GLN A 536 16.87 18.13 -13.49
CA GLN A 536 15.88 18.35 -14.57
C GLN A 536 16.53 18.52 -15.96
N GLY A 537 17.80 18.76 -16.06
CA GLY A 537 18.48 19.05 -17.32
C GLY A 537 18.31 17.95 -18.38
N ASP A 538 18.49 18.35 -19.65
CA ASP A 538 18.36 17.50 -20.83
C ASP A 538 19.61 17.47 -21.70
N ASP A 539 20.70 18.08 -21.23
CA ASP A 539 21.98 18.20 -21.93
C ASP A 539 21.94 19.04 -23.23
N LEU A 540 20.85 19.78 -23.49
CA LEU A 540 20.76 20.69 -24.62
C LEU A 540 21.47 22.03 -24.30
N ALA A 541 22.36 22.44 -25.21
CA ALA A 541 23.00 23.74 -25.09
C ALA A 541 21.95 24.87 -25.19
N ASN A 542 21.97 25.80 -24.25
CA ASN A 542 20.98 26.90 -24.14
C ASN A 542 19.52 26.42 -24.04
N GLY A 543 19.30 25.28 -23.42
CA GLY A 543 17.97 24.73 -23.17
C GLY A 543 17.09 25.72 -22.38
N PRO A 544 15.76 25.70 -22.59
CA PRO A 544 14.85 26.59 -21.89
C PRO A 544 14.76 26.22 -20.40
N THR A 545 14.44 27.22 -19.58
CA THR A 545 14.08 27.01 -18.20
C THR A 545 12.69 26.40 -18.11
N VAL A 546 12.55 25.29 -17.40
CA VAL A 546 11.28 24.70 -17.04
C VAL A 546 11.16 24.65 -15.53
N PRO A 547 9.98 24.97 -14.96
CA PRO A 547 9.80 24.86 -13.52
C PRO A 547 9.91 23.39 -13.07
N GLY A 548 10.55 23.19 -11.93
CA GLY A 548 10.63 21.86 -11.31
C GLY A 548 9.81 21.77 -10.04
N LEU A 549 10.02 22.70 -9.11
CA LEU A 549 9.21 22.88 -7.91
C LEU A 549 8.31 24.08 -8.11
N VAL A 550 7.00 23.88 -7.97
CA VAL A 550 6.01 24.96 -8.14
C VAL A 550 5.22 25.14 -6.86
N PHE A 551 5.22 26.36 -6.32
CA PHE A 551 4.28 26.77 -5.27
C PHE A 551 3.11 27.51 -5.92
N THR A 552 1.90 27.18 -5.53
CA THR A 552 0.66 27.71 -6.14
C THR A 552 -0.23 28.45 -5.13
N TYR A 553 0.35 28.83 -3.99
CA TYR A 553 -0.29 29.61 -2.95
C TYR A 553 0.58 30.82 -2.58
N GLU A 554 -0.03 31.94 -2.21
CA GLU A 554 0.68 33.19 -1.96
C GLU A 554 1.44 33.17 -0.63
N ASN A 555 0.77 32.75 0.45
CA ASN A 555 1.34 32.72 1.80
C ASN A 555 1.81 31.31 2.15
N ILE A 556 3.06 30.98 1.80
CA ILE A 556 3.51 29.59 1.89
C ILE A 556 4.24 29.22 3.18
N SER A 557 4.74 30.20 3.95
CA SER A 557 5.46 29.96 5.22
C SER A 557 6.40 28.73 5.19
N SER A 558 7.15 28.57 4.08
CA SER A 558 7.84 27.34 3.73
C SER A 558 9.35 27.50 3.70
N VAL A 559 10.07 26.38 3.93
CA VAL A 559 11.53 26.36 4.02
C VAL A 559 12.13 25.34 3.03
N ILE A 560 13.12 25.81 2.24
CA ILE A 560 13.92 25.02 1.32
C ILE A 560 15.38 25.09 1.79
N THR A 561 15.91 24.01 2.35
CA THR A 561 17.24 24.03 2.97
C THR A 561 18.08 22.78 2.71
N GLY A 562 19.39 22.96 2.50
CA GLY A 562 20.33 21.84 2.34
C GLY A 562 20.14 21.00 1.09
N ASN A 563 19.42 21.48 0.08
CA ASN A 563 19.15 20.72 -1.14
C ASN A 563 20.22 20.93 -2.20
N TYR A 564 20.37 19.96 -3.10
CA TYR A 564 21.15 20.05 -4.32
C TYR A 564 20.20 20.16 -5.51
N ILE A 565 20.22 21.30 -6.19
CA ILE A 565 19.23 21.69 -7.22
C ILE A 565 19.98 21.90 -8.55
N ASP A 566 19.80 20.97 -9.50
CA ASP A 566 20.54 20.93 -10.75
C ASP A 566 19.61 21.16 -11.95
N ASN A 567 19.88 22.20 -12.73
CA ASN A 567 19.10 22.63 -13.89
C ASN A 567 17.57 22.72 -13.61
N ASN A 568 17.21 23.28 -12.47
CA ASN A 568 15.84 23.31 -12.01
C ASN A 568 15.47 24.73 -11.53
N THR A 569 14.20 25.07 -11.70
CA THR A 569 13.63 26.36 -11.30
C THR A 569 12.57 26.16 -10.23
N ILE A 570 12.64 26.93 -9.16
CA ILE A 570 11.54 27.10 -8.21
C ILE A 570 10.65 28.20 -8.77
N GLU A 571 9.40 27.87 -9.08
CA GLU A 571 8.39 28.82 -9.53
C GLU A 571 7.34 29.05 -8.43
N TRP A 572 6.99 30.30 -8.19
CA TRP A 572 6.02 30.68 -7.18
C TRP A 572 4.90 31.51 -7.81
N THR A 573 3.68 30.98 -7.79
CA THR A 573 2.52 31.52 -8.48
C THR A 573 1.28 31.53 -7.59
N ASN A 574 0.22 32.20 -8.02
CA ASN A 574 -1.12 32.12 -7.43
C ASN A 574 -2.16 31.61 -8.44
N GLU A 575 -1.80 30.62 -9.24
CA GLU A 575 -2.68 30.05 -10.27
C GLU A 575 -3.86 29.24 -9.72
N HIS A 576 -3.93 29.04 -8.40
CA HIS A 576 -5.06 28.44 -7.70
C HIS A 576 -5.87 29.47 -6.92
N ASP A 577 -5.89 30.70 -7.38
CA ASP A 577 -6.65 31.79 -6.79
C ASP A 577 -7.85 32.15 -7.67
N ALA A 578 -9.06 32.08 -7.10
CA ALA A 578 -10.31 32.42 -7.80
C ALA A 578 -10.43 33.90 -8.14
N THR A 579 -9.72 34.76 -7.40
CA THR A 579 -9.69 36.22 -7.54
C THR A 579 -8.25 36.69 -7.54
N PRO A 580 -7.48 36.43 -8.61
CA PRO A 580 -6.02 36.51 -8.59
C PRO A 580 -5.44 37.92 -8.42
N ASP A 581 -6.23 39.00 -8.55
CA ASP A 581 -5.78 40.37 -8.19
C ASP A 581 -5.63 40.51 -6.67
N PHE A 582 -4.55 41.10 -6.22
CA PHE A 582 -4.32 41.35 -4.80
C PHE A 582 -5.45 42.17 -4.17
N GLY A 583 -6.14 41.55 -3.23
CA GLY A 583 -7.22 42.20 -2.46
C GLY A 583 -6.69 42.92 -1.23
N SER A 584 -6.66 42.27 -0.09
CA SER A 584 -6.22 42.88 1.18
C SER A 584 -5.62 41.89 2.19
N GLU A 585 -5.59 40.57 1.88
CA GLU A 585 -5.19 39.56 2.86
C GLU A 585 -3.73 39.18 2.75
N TYR A 586 -3.35 38.46 1.71
CA TYR A 586 -1.98 37.91 1.56
C TYR A 586 -1.44 38.22 0.16
N SER A 587 -0.13 38.36 0.08
CA SER A 587 0.63 38.37 -1.15
C SER A 587 1.75 37.31 -1.04
N PHE A 588 2.67 37.27 -1.96
CA PHE A 588 3.78 36.32 -1.94
C PHE A 588 4.62 36.47 -0.68
N SER A 589 4.42 35.58 0.31
CA SER A 589 5.02 35.72 1.64
C SER A 589 5.51 34.41 2.25
N GLY A 590 6.52 34.52 3.13
CA GLY A 590 6.96 33.43 4.01
C GLY A 590 7.91 32.41 3.36
N LEU A 591 8.62 32.72 2.27
CA LEU A 591 9.55 31.81 1.64
C LEU A 591 10.99 31.98 2.15
N THR A 592 11.54 30.91 2.74
CA THR A 592 12.95 30.85 3.15
C THR A 592 13.72 29.83 2.30
N ILE A 593 14.76 30.28 1.59
CA ILE A 593 15.68 29.45 0.80
C ILE A 593 17.08 29.61 1.38
N THR A 594 17.61 28.58 2.05
CA THR A 594 18.87 28.72 2.77
C THR A 594 19.78 27.48 2.67
N GLY A 595 21.10 27.70 2.53
CA GLY A 595 22.07 26.62 2.57
C GLY A 595 22.01 25.62 1.40
N ASN A 596 21.37 25.98 0.29
CA ASN A 596 21.25 25.10 -0.88
C ASN A 596 22.41 25.29 -1.88
N ILE A 597 22.63 24.27 -2.69
CA ILE A 597 23.53 24.34 -3.85
C ILE A 597 22.66 24.31 -5.11
N PHE A 598 22.60 25.44 -5.79
CA PHE A 598 22.00 25.58 -7.11
C PHE A 598 23.06 25.46 -8.18
N ARG A 599 22.83 24.60 -9.15
CA ARG A 599 23.73 24.38 -10.28
C ARG A 599 22.95 24.46 -11.58
N ALA A 600 23.51 25.11 -12.59
CA ALA A 600 23.01 25.10 -13.94
C ALA A 600 24.13 24.75 -14.93
N LEU A 601 23.86 23.87 -15.86
CA LEU A 601 24.77 23.45 -16.91
C LEU A 601 24.05 23.54 -18.25
N ASN A 602 24.70 24.14 -19.25
CA ASN A 602 24.17 24.30 -20.60
C ASN A 602 22.81 25.00 -20.70
N VAL A 603 22.51 25.90 -19.79
CA VAL A 603 21.27 26.69 -19.80
C VAL A 603 21.44 28.01 -20.55
N ALA A 604 20.32 28.60 -20.98
CA ALA A 604 20.31 29.92 -21.59
C ALA A 604 20.72 31.01 -20.58
N SER A 605 21.23 32.13 -21.07
CA SER A 605 21.67 33.25 -20.20
C SER A 605 20.52 33.84 -19.37
N TRP A 606 19.29 33.68 -19.82
CA TRP A 606 18.08 34.16 -19.11
C TRP A 606 17.55 33.12 -18.10
N HIS A 607 18.20 31.97 -17.88
CA HIS A 607 17.82 30.99 -16.85
C HIS A 607 17.77 31.67 -15.47
N ARG A 608 16.75 31.29 -14.67
CA ARG A 608 16.55 31.73 -13.29
C ARG A 608 16.31 30.52 -12.39
N PHE A 609 16.85 30.56 -11.18
CA PHE A 609 16.60 29.53 -10.17
C PHE A 609 15.35 29.78 -9.34
N LEU A 610 14.92 31.03 -9.22
CA LEU A 610 13.71 31.47 -8.54
C LEU A 610 12.91 32.41 -9.46
N VAL A 611 11.67 32.04 -9.75
CA VAL A 611 10.76 32.86 -10.56
C VAL A 611 9.47 33.08 -9.78
N VAL A 612 9.08 34.34 -9.62
CA VAL A 612 7.74 34.73 -9.11
C VAL A 612 6.85 35.05 -10.30
N LYS A 613 5.66 34.46 -10.35
CA LYS A 613 4.70 34.58 -11.46
C LYS A 613 3.33 35.01 -10.95
N PRO A 614 3.05 36.29 -10.78
CA PRO A 614 1.75 36.76 -10.35
C PRO A 614 0.70 36.58 -11.46
N PHE A 615 -0.44 35.99 -11.14
CA PHE A 615 -1.60 35.86 -12.03
C PHE A 615 -2.55 37.07 -11.97
N GLY A 616 -2.37 37.96 -11.02
CA GLY A 616 -3.15 39.20 -10.87
C GLY A 616 -2.29 40.40 -10.45
N SER A 617 -2.85 41.57 -10.55
CA SER A 617 -2.17 42.82 -10.25
C SER A 617 -2.04 43.13 -8.74
N GLY A 618 -1.07 43.96 -8.35
CA GLY A 618 -0.89 44.47 -6.98
C GLY A 618 -0.13 43.56 -6.02
N HIS A 619 0.27 42.38 -6.44
CA HIS A 619 1.08 41.48 -5.63
C HIS A 619 2.47 42.02 -5.35
N HIS A 620 3.03 41.65 -4.21
CA HIS A 620 4.32 42.06 -3.70
C HIS A 620 4.96 40.95 -2.86
N LEU A 621 6.21 41.12 -2.46
CA LEU A 621 6.98 40.20 -1.67
C LEU A 621 7.02 40.61 -0.19
N THR A 622 6.78 39.66 0.72
CA THR A 622 6.88 39.89 2.16
C THR A 622 7.56 38.67 2.81
N ASP A 623 8.50 38.91 3.75
CA ASP A 623 9.19 37.84 4.48
C ASP A 623 9.84 36.78 3.55
N VAL A 624 10.62 37.24 2.57
CA VAL A 624 11.34 36.40 1.61
C VAL A 624 12.83 36.43 1.91
N HIS A 625 13.38 35.25 2.26
CA HIS A 625 14.76 35.12 2.70
C HIS A 625 15.54 34.14 1.83
N VAL A 626 16.48 34.62 1.02
CA VAL A 626 17.35 33.82 0.16
C VAL A 626 18.79 33.98 0.62
N ASN A 627 19.21 33.17 1.57
CA ASN A 627 20.43 33.40 2.33
C ASN A 627 21.38 32.22 2.37
N GLY A 628 22.70 32.46 2.27
CA GLY A 628 23.72 31.41 2.45
C GLY A 628 23.74 30.31 1.37
N ASN A 629 23.16 30.55 0.20
CA ASN A 629 23.12 29.59 -0.90
C ASN A 629 24.36 29.72 -1.81
N THR A 630 24.64 28.66 -2.54
CA THR A 630 25.65 28.69 -3.61
C THR A 630 24.97 28.57 -4.97
N PHE A 631 25.10 29.57 -5.81
CA PHE A 631 24.58 29.59 -7.19
C PHE A 631 25.73 29.42 -8.17
N LYS A 632 25.68 28.39 -9.03
CA LYS A 632 26.72 28.06 -10.01
C LYS A 632 26.13 27.87 -11.40
N ALA A 633 26.47 28.74 -12.34
CA ALA A 633 26.29 28.49 -13.77
C ALA A 633 27.60 27.98 -14.35
N LEU A 634 27.57 26.77 -14.93
CA LEU A 634 28.71 26.09 -15.54
C LEU A 634 28.48 26.03 -17.07
N SER A 635 29.54 26.10 -17.85
CA SER A 635 29.42 26.14 -19.34
C SER A 635 28.63 27.32 -19.88
N GLY A 636 28.89 28.52 -19.34
CA GLY A 636 28.24 29.77 -19.70
C GLY A 636 27.98 30.64 -18.49
N THR A 637 27.26 31.74 -18.72
CA THR A 637 26.85 32.64 -17.66
C THR A 637 25.34 32.88 -17.73
N ILE A 638 24.70 33.03 -16.57
CA ILE A 638 23.33 33.51 -16.45
C ILE A 638 23.36 34.98 -16.00
N GLU A 639 22.30 35.71 -16.33
CA GLU A 639 22.22 37.10 -15.98
C GLU A 639 21.98 37.30 -14.48
N ARG A 640 20.94 36.67 -13.94
CA ARG A 640 20.51 36.76 -12.54
C ARG A 640 20.05 35.40 -12.03
N VAL A 641 19.94 35.22 -10.72
CA VAL A 641 19.45 33.98 -10.09
C VAL A 641 17.94 33.97 -9.89
N GLU A 642 17.30 35.12 -9.91
CA GLU A 642 15.86 35.32 -9.70
C GLU A 642 15.24 36.18 -10.83
N GLY A 643 13.91 36.14 -10.92
CA GLY A 643 13.17 36.95 -11.89
C GLY A 643 11.66 36.94 -11.62
N VAL A 644 10.95 37.82 -12.33
CA VAL A 644 9.49 37.83 -12.38
C VAL A 644 9.04 37.43 -13.77
N ASP A 645 8.08 36.49 -13.85
CA ASP A 645 7.36 36.23 -15.08
C ASP A 645 6.12 37.14 -15.14
N GLU A 646 6.21 38.18 -15.90
CA GLU A 646 5.18 39.19 -16.03
C GLU A 646 4.13 38.89 -17.10
N SER A 647 4.01 37.62 -17.53
CA SER A 647 3.05 37.16 -18.56
C SER A 647 1.60 37.51 -18.22
N PHE A 648 1.27 37.61 -16.94
CA PHE A 648 -0.06 38.00 -16.45
C PHE A 648 -0.03 39.34 -15.71
N ALA A 649 0.91 39.55 -14.78
CA ALA A 649 1.09 40.78 -14.02
C ALA A 649 2.51 40.92 -13.47
N GLY A 650 2.93 42.13 -13.13
CA GLY A 650 4.19 42.42 -12.44
C GLY A 650 4.02 42.54 -10.91
N LEU A 651 5.14 42.72 -10.20
CA LEU A 651 5.15 42.95 -8.76
C LEU A 651 5.02 44.48 -8.45
N ASP A 652 4.30 44.77 -7.36
CA ASP A 652 4.28 46.14 -6.75
C ASP A 652 5.43 46.25 -5.75
N TYR A 653 6.56 46.73 -6.20
CA TYR A 653 7.76 46.90 -5.38
C TYR A 653 7.59 47.91 -4.23
N TRP A 654 6.59 48.81 -4.29
CA TRP A 654 6.33 49.78 -3.22
C TRP A 654 5.82 49.14 -1.94
N ARG A 655 5.26 47.92 -2.05
CA ARG A 655 4.71 47.17 -0.92
C ARG A 655 5.65 46.10 -0.40
N CYS A 656 6.80 45.87 -1.05
CA CYS A 656 7.76 44.87 -0.60
C CYS A 656 8.27 45.14 0.81
N ARG A 657 8.32 44.07 1.66
CA ARG A 657 8.79 44.16 3.05
C ARG A 657 9.63 42.96 3.40
N ASN A 658 10.64 43.13 4.23
CA ASN A 658 11.48 42.07 4.79
C ASN A 658 12.01 41.11 3.75
N VAL A 659 12.58 41.59 2.63
CA VAL A 659 13.16 40.82 1.54
C VAL A 659 14.69 40.85 1.66
N THR A 660 15.30 39.65 1.90
CA THR A 660 16.75 39.57 2.07
C THR A 660 17.37 38.59 1.09
N PHE A 661 18.53 38.99 0.53
CA PHE A 661 19.41 38.15 -0.29
C PHE A 661 20.84 38.31 0.22
N GLU A 662 21.20 37.53 1.23
CA GLU A 662 22.44 37.73 1.96
C GLU A 662 23.38 36.53 1.92
N ARG A 663 24.69 36.75 1.96
CA ARG A 663 25.71 35.71 2.11
C ARG A 663 25.65 34.59 1.05
N ASN A 664 25.07 34.86 -0.10
CA ASN A 664 25.05 33.94 -1.22
C ASN A 664 26.37 34.00 -1.98
N SER A 665 26.80 32.86 -2.52
CA SER A 665 27.97 32.72 -3.41
C SER A 665 27.53 32.60 -4.85
N PHE A 666 28.19 33.31 -5.77
CA PHE A 666 27.83 33.40 -7.19
C PHE A 666 29.02 33.01 -8.08
N ILE A 667 28.86 32.04 -8.97
CA ILE A 667 29.80 31.63 -10.00
C ILE A 667 29.06 31.61 -11.33
N GLY A 668 29.56 32.30 -12.35
CA GLY A 668 28.92 32.42 -13.65
C GLY A 668 27.61 33.19 -13.67
N VAL A 669 27.41 34.10 -12.71
CA VAL A 669 26.27 35.01 -12.62
C VAL A 669 26.76 36.43 -12.82
N THR A 670 26.21 37.16 -13.82
CA THR A 670 26.70 38.51 -14.20
C THR A 670 26.19 39.58 -13.29
N GLN A 671 24.92 39.51 -12.84
CA GLN A 671 24.34 40.43 -11.88
C GLN A 671 24.08 39.67 -10.56
N ARG A 672 24.83 40.05 -9.52
CA ARG A 672 24.76 39.36 -8.22
C ARG A 672 23.66 39.96 -7.37
N THR A 673 22.61 39.23 -7.13
CA THR A 673 21.48 39.72 -6.30
C THR A 673 21.85 39.78 -4.83
N ILE A 674 21.80 40.99 -4.24
CA ILE A 674 22.18 41.25 -2.85
C ILE A 674 21.22 42.31 -2.27
N SER A 675 20.62 42.04 -1.12
CA SER A 675 19.81 43.04 -0.39
C SER A 675 19.84 42.69 1.12
N PRO A 676 20.33 43.62 1.97
CA PRO A 676 20.92 44.92 1.66
C PRO A 676 22.24 44.79 0.90
N VAL A 677 22.44 45.62 -0.11
CA VAL A 677 23.74 45.71 -0.82
C VAL A 677 24.58 46.85 -0.25
N SER A 678 25.84 46.58 0.05
CA SER A 678 26.80 47.60 0.46
C SER A 678 27.68 48.00 -0.73
N LEU A 679 27.56 49.23 -1.18
CA LEU A 679 28.25 49.78 -2.35
C LEU A 679 29.23 50.86 -1.95
N GLU A 680 30.44 50.78 -2.50
CA GLU A 680 31.39 51.87 -2.53
C GLU A 680 31.07 52.76 -3.75
N PHE A 681 31.02 54.07 -3.54
CA PHE A 681 30.83 55.03 -4.62
C PHE A 681 31.89 56.12 -4.49
N ASP A 682 32.61 56.37 -5.57
CA ASP A 682 33.68 57.34 -5.67
C ASP A 682 33.28 58.46 -6.63
N GLN A 683 33.09 59.66 -6.11
CA GLN A 683 32.84 60.87 -6.87
C GLN A 683 34.13 61.65 -7.02
N ASN A 684 34.78 61.54 -8.17
CA ASN A 684 36.09 62.11 -8.43
C ASN A 684 36.07 63.61 -8.84
N THR A 685 34.89 64.16 -9.13
CA THR A 685 34.68 65.55 -9.55
C THR A 685 33.73 66.26 -8.60
N ASP A 686 33.91 67.55 -8.46
CA ASP A 686 33.05 68.37 -7.58
C ASP A 686 31.62 68.41 -8.11
N ALA A 687 30.67 67.86 -7.32
CA ALA A 687 29.26 67.80 -7.66
C ALA A 687 28.36 67.91 -6.42
N THR A 688 27.22 68.62 -6.58
CA THR A 688 26.22 68.76 -5.52
C THR A 688 25.27 67.58 -5.44
N VAL A 689 25.18 66.76 -6.50
CA VAL A 689 24.34 65.60 -6.56
C VAL A 689 25.17 64.41 -7.02
N TRP A 690 25.29 63.37 -6.17
CA TRP A 690 25.91 62.13 -6.50
C TRP A 690 24.84 61.07 -6.75
N THR A 691 24.84 60.43 -7.92
CA THR A 691 23.85 59.43 -8.27
C THR A 691 24.49 58.03 -8.22
N VAL A 692 24.04 57.23 -7.29
CA VAL A 692 24.50 55.86 -7.09
C VAL A 692 23.50 54.90 -7.71
N ASP A 693 23.98 53.91 -8.47
CA ASP A 693 23.17 52.90 -9.13
C ASP A 693 23.33 51.52 -8.46
N PRO A 694 22.43 51.09 -7.59
CA PRO A 694 22.38 49.74 -7.02
C PRO A 694 21.61 48.74 -7.89
N SER A 695 21.04 49.11 -9.02
CA SER A 695 20.04 48.32 -9.79
C SER A 695 20.52 46.92 -10.17
N ALA A 696 21.82 46.73 -10.45
CA ALA A 696 22.41 45.44 -10.77
C ALA A 696 22.36 44.44 -9.61
N TYR A 697 22.13 44.91 -8.38
CA TYR A 697 22.13 44.06 -7.17
C TYR A 697 20.75 43.87 -6.57
N LEU A 698 19.81 44.79 -6.81
CA LEU A 698 18.49 44.75 -6.16
C LEU A 698 17.67 43.57 -6.63
N PRO A 699 17.10 42.74 -5.70
CA PRO A 699 16.28 41.61 -6.03
C PRO A 699 15.13 41.93 -6.98
N PHE A 700 14.88 41.01 -7.93
CA PHE A 700 13.81 41.07 -8.92
C PHE A 700 13.82 42.36 -9.78
N GLY A 701 14.93 43.06 -9.82
CA GLY A 701 15.04 44.35 -10.53
C GLY A 701 14.21 45.45 -9.90
N GLY A 702 13.93 45.39 -8.62
CA GLY A 702 13.06 46.30 -7.88
C GLY A 702 13.67 47.66 -7.59
N ASN A 703 12.97 48.48 -6.79
CA ASN A 703 13.29 49.86 -6.46
C ASN A 703 14.47 49.97 -5.47
N ALA A 704 15.25 51.02 -5.53
CA ALA A 704 16.19 51.45 -4.47
C ALA A 704 15.41 52.05 -3.28
N ARG A 705 14.66 51.18 -2.57
CA ARG A 705 13.56 51.56 -1.69
C ARG A 705 14.01 52.24 -0.43
N GLU A 706 15.07 51.74 0.21
CA GLU A 706 15.58 52.24 1.46
C GLU A 706 17.11 52.29 1.48
N VAL A 707 17.64 53.34 2.09
CA VAL A 707 19.07 53.50 2.38
C VAL A 707 19.28 53.35 3.88
N VAL A 708 19.82 52.18 4.28
CA VAL A 708 20.05 51.85 5.69
C VAL A 708 21.14 52.70 6.31
N SER A 709 22.19 52.99 5.54
CA SER A 709 23.33 53.79 6.01
C SER A 709 24.10 54.42 4.85
N VAL A 710 24.72 55.55 5.14
CA VAL A 710 25.76 56.19 4.31
C VAL A 710 26.92 56.53 5.23
N VAL A 711 28.13 56.07 4.87
CA VAL A 711 29.36 56.33 5.62
C VAL A 711 30.40 56.92 4.66
N THR A 712 31.08 57.97 5.05
CA THR A 712 32.21 58.56 4.27
C THR A 712 33.46 57.67 4.42
N GLU A 713 34.11 57.33 3.32
CA GLU A 713 35.38 56.62 3.29
C GLU A 713 36.50 57.64 2.97
N GLY A 714 37.12 58.18 4.02
CA GLY A 714 38.12 59.25 3.91
C GLY A 714 37.52 60.64 3.94
N GLU A 715 38.30 61.61 3.50
CA GLU A 715 37.90 63.05 3.51
C GLU A 715 36.98 63.33 2.31
N ILE A 716 35.88 64.05 2.59
CA ILE A 716 35.08 64.69 1.56
C ILE A 716 35.62 66.10 1.42
N LYS A 717 35.94 66.51 0.18
CA LYS A 717 36.53 67.80 -0.12
C LYS A 717 35.63 68.68 -0.98
N ASN A 718 35.56 69.98 -0.68
CA ASN A 718 34.88 70.91 -1.52
C ASN A 718 35.75 71.31 -2.71
N ALA A 719 35.26 72.27 -3.57
CA ALA A 719 35.97 72.75 -4.73
C ALA A 719 37.28 73.46 -4.40
N ALA A 720 37.39 74.02 -3.20
CA ALA A 720 38.61 74.66 -2.71
C ALA A 720 39.64 73.72 -2.20
N GLY A 721 39.28 72.42 -2.02
CA GLY A 721 40.14 71.39 -1.47
C GLY A 721 40.07 71.18 0.04
N ASP A 722 39.20 71.96 0.71
CA ASP A 722 38.98 71.84 2.15
C ASP A 722 38.11 70.65 2.52
N THR A 723 38.40 70.05 3.67
CA THR A 723 37.62 68.94 4.21
C THR A 723 36.31 69.48 4.77
N VAL A 724 35.19 68.83 4.36
CA VAL A 724 33.82 69.12 4.83
C VAL A 724 33.33 68.06 5.82
N TYR A 725 32.56 68.49 6.85
CA TYR A 725 32.14 67.67 7.98
C TYR A 725 30.61 67.45 8.09
N TYR A 726 29.86 67.82 7.05
CA TYR A 726 28.42 67.62 6.99
C TYR A 726 28.08 66.42 6.16
N THR A 727 26.88 65.83 6.37
CA THR A 727 26.33 64.70 5.65
C THR A 727 25.41 65.12 4.51
N PRO A 728 25.29 64.35 3.41
CA PRO A 728 24.32 64.70 2.36
C PRO A 728 22.87 64.37 2.80
N ALA A 729 21.92 65.05 2.16
CA ALA A 729 20.54 64.64 2.16
C ALA A 729 20.41 63.41 1.24
N ILE A 730 19.81 62.36 1.75
CA ILE A 730 19.66 61.09 1.04
C ILE A 730 18.29 61.03 0.36
N VAL A 731 18.24 60.78 -0.95
CA VAL A 731 17.03 60.63 -1.74
C VAL A 731 17.01 59.23 -2.34
N PRO A 732 16.32 58.27 -1.71
CA PRO A 732 16.07 56.97 -2.29
C PRO A 732 15.07 57.03 -3.44
N ASN A 733 14.89 55.96 -4.20
CA ASN A 733 13.93 55.86 -5.31
C ASN A 733 14.12 56.96 -6.37
N ALA A 734 15.36 57.41 -6.63
CA ALA A 734 15.65 58.40 -7.63
C ALA A 734 15.61 57.82 -9.06
N GLY A 735 15.41 58.73 -10.03
CA GLY A 735 15.27 58.35 -11.44
C GLY A 735 13.85 57.93 -11.81
N THR A 736 13.61 57.80 -13.11
CA THR A 736 12.28 57.46 -13.67
C THR A 736 11.83 56.06 -13.33
N GLU A 737 12.79 55.14 -13.08
CA GLU A 737 12.54 53.73 -12.72
C GLU A 737 12.73 53.47 -11.22
N TYR A 738 12.91 54.50 -10.39
CA TYR A 738 13.10 54.40 -8.93
C TYR A 738 14.29 53.53 -8.49
N LYS A 739 15.28 53.34 -9.37
CA LYS A 739 16.41 52.40 -9.16
C LYS A 739 17.67 53.05 -8.61
N TYR A 740 17.71 54.37 -8.51
CA TYR A 740 18.90 55.14 -8.06
C TYR A 740 18.74 55.68 -6.65
N VAL A 741 19.90 55.96 -6.03
CA VAL A 741 20.01 56.77 -4.79
C VAL A 741 20.74 58.05 -5.13
N GLN A 742 20.20 59.18 -4.76
CA GLN A 742 20.91 60.47 -4.85
C GLN A 742 21.38 60.94 -3.48
N LEU A 743 22.63 61.29 -3.39
CA LEU A 743 23.22 62.00 -2.25
C LEU A 743 23.34 63.47 -2.65
N ARG A 744 22.58 64.32 -1.99
CA ARG A 744 22.53 65.81 -2.28
C ARG A 744 23.31 66.56 -1.24
N TRP A 745 24.35 67.25 -1.70
CA TRP A 745 25.23 68.02 -0.89
C TRP A 745 24.88 69.52 -0.98
N PRO A 746 25.12 70.34 0.06
CA PRO A 746 24.81 71.76 0.05
C PRO A 746 25.73 72.57 -0.86
N GLU A 747 26.90 72.03 -1.19
CA GLU A 747 27.88 72.65 -2.12
C GLU A 747 28.55 71.52 -3.00
N PRO A 748 29.22 71.87 -4.10
CA PRO A 748 29.96 70.92 -4.89
C PRO A 748 31.09 70.27 -4.10
N VAL A 749 31.04 68.93 -3.95
CA VAL A 749 32.07 68.18 -3.23
C VAL A 749 32.47 66.95 -4.02
N ARG A 750 33.66 66.40 -3.71
CA ARG A 750 34.20 65.12 -4.21
C ARG A 750 34.67 64.26 -3.06
N GLY A 751 34.68 62.95 -3.26
CA GLY A 751 35.16 61.98 -2.27
C GLY A 751 34.45 60.64 -2.39
N LYS A 752 34.64 59.80 -1.40
CA LYS A 752 34.17 58.43 -1.41
C LYS A 752 33.19 58.18 -0.28
N VAL A 753 32.14 57.44 -0.59
CA VAL A 753 31.14 56.94 0.40
C VAL A 753 30.88 55.47 0.24
N ARG A 754 30.46 54.84 1.32
CA ARG A 754 29.85 53.53 1.31
C ARG A 754 28.42 53.64 1.76
N LEU A 755 27.50 53.10 0.98
CA LEU A 755 26.07 53.13 1.32
C LEU A 755 25.49 51.71 1.29
N SER A 756 24.51 51.45 2.15
CA SER A 756 23.75 50.20 2.19
C SER A 756 22.33 50.47 1.71
N VAL A 757 21.91 49.75 0.66
CA VAL A 757 20.62 49.96 -0.02
C VAL A 757 19.80 48.66 0.01
N ARG A 758 18.50 48.78 0.23
CA ARG A 758 17.51 47.70 0.21
C ARG A 758 16.46 47.93 -0.87
N VAL A 759 15.88 46.78 -1.36
CA VAL A 759 14.75 46.75 -2.29
C VAL A 759 13.40 46.95 -1.61
N ASP A 760 13.35 46.86 -0.29
CA ASP A 760 12.14 46.85 0.53
C ASP A 760 12.21 47.87 1.66
N ASN A 761 11.09 48.02 2.36
CA ASN A 761 11.06 48.65 3.67
C ASN A 761 11.02 47.53 4.74
N PRO A 762 12.04 47.42 5.61
CA PRO A 762 12.11 46.37 6.62
C PRO A 762 11.13 46.51 7.79
N VAL A 763 10.49 47.71 7.93
CA VAL A 763 9.59 48.05 9.06
C VAL A 763 8.16 48.22 8.62
#